data_6924031db39514851a91a1b2accfc288
#
_entry.id   6924031db39514851a91a1b2accfc288
#
_cell.length_a   1.000
_cell.length_b   1.000
_cell.length_c   1.000
_cell.angle_alpha   90.00
_cell.angle_beta   90.00
_cell.angle_gamma   90.00
#
_symmetry.space_group_name_H-M   'P 1'
#
loop_
_entity.id
_entity.type
_entity.pdbx_description
1 polymer ?
#
loop_
_entity_poly.entity_id
_entity_poly.type
_entity_poly.pdbx_seq_one_letter_code
_entity_poly.pdbx_strand_id
1 'polypeptide(L)'
;MSRTTRKFVIATVMSTFGLMNAPAEAVCSQEGNKYTCSGADHDTQNLTGDVLDVVLDGTSYINTDSGYGLSVTGSSLTITQQEGGIIVADASGINIENTGTGDTTLNISGTVVAKRADGIEIITSYEAGAITLIQEAGTISGEQNGIQTQYMGTADTFIAVSGEVKGESNNGINALNGSTAKNLSIMQSGGKITGRFNGIQASNQGTGNTSIITTSDVSGEYAGVFVDNHASAQDILVMQSDGSITGGHYGIYAFNHGIGDTTILTAGNVTGTNGSGIYVDNAESANNLSIVQSGGKITGGEHGIYANNHSRGDTSVTTRGEIVGENGSGVSVSTMDGGDIAFTQIQGKISGTQSGIDILNRETGATTVNISGEVIGGSVAGINTDFRGNDGKTTINLNQGADISAASGIAIRSTHSDATVNLNNGAKVSGQILLGNGNNTLNLNQGSDVSGLTVINGNDDDDPEDSITTTLNINQSLTGSSFTEGAAGDVAILNWNIINVGNAAQTRNATLTLSGDLNADQITIASGGRVNVSSAVRDVTLAGKVNNAGSLDLGIERNSDNRLTIEGDYSGDNGNLVLNSVLEGDNGTADRLIVNGDTAGHTWVSINNLGGQGALTDKGIEIVTVKGDSAGTFAKSGRIVAGAYDYDVVKKDSNWFLASEKAYRPEFGSYLANARAANTLFHTRLHDRLGETQYTDRLTGEQKVTSLWMRHIGGHNRFRDASGKLHTQSNRYVMQLGGDIAQWSRNGLDRWHLGLMTGYANNQSRTHSKANGYTSRGDINGYSVGLYGTWYANQKEKTGAYVDAWMLYNWFDNQVTGQNLATEKYHADGITAALETGYTFQTGESRDGRTRYWLQPKIQLTWMDVQADDHIENNGTHVVNNTNGNLQTRLGMKFYQQGNHISDEGKDRTFQPFIEANWIHNTHNDSVMMNGISNAITGARDVGELKLGVEGQINARLQLWGNVAQQLGDNGFSDTQGTLGIKYQF
;
A
#
# COMPACT_ATOMS: atom_id res chain seq x y z
N MET A 1 -25.56 -24.00 48.53
CA MET A 1 -24.50 -24.49 49.42
C MET A 1 -25.07 -24.75 50.79
N SER A 2 -24.74 -25.84 51.44
CA SER A 2 -25.48 -26.52 52.49
C SER A 2 -25.49 -25.76 53.84
N ARG A 3 -26.54 -26.02 54.58
CA ARG A 3 -26.85 -25.55 55.93
C ARG A 3 -25.71 -25.57 56.98
N THR A 4 -24.49 -25.90 56.64
CA THR A 4 -23.36 -26.06 57.58
C THR A 4 -22.55 -24.80 57.80
N THR A 5 -22.64 -23.80 56.91
CA THR A 5 -21.89 -22.54 57.02
C THR A 5 -22.58 -21.48 57.91
N ARG A 6 -23.88 -21.66 58.19
CA ARG A 6 -24.67 -20.75 59.05
C ARG A 6 -24.31 -20.76 60.55
N LYS A 7 -23.55 -21.74 61.00
CA LYS A 7 -23.22 -21.85 62.46
C LYS A 7 -21.87 -21.26 62.84
N PHE A 8 -21.01 -20.87 61.87
CA PHE A 8 -19.62 -20.48 62.15
C PHE A 8 -19.45 -18.97 62.39
N VAL A 9 -20.28 -18.10 61.80
CA VAL A 9 -20.16 -16.65 62.01
C VAL A 9 -20.70 -16.19 63.34
N ILE A 10 -21.75 -16.83 63.90
CA ILE A 10 -22.29 -16.51 65.19
C ILE A 10 -21.40 -17.02 66.34
N ALA A 11 -20.65 -18.11 66.11
CA ALA A 11 -19.76 -18.66 67.13
C ALA A 11 -18.46 -17.90 67.35
N THR A 12 -17.99 -17.16 66.39
CA THR A 12 -16.71 -16.41 66.50
C THR A 12 -16.84 -15.10 67.28
N VAL A 13 -18.03 -14.50 67.34
CA VAL A 13 -18.25 -13.29 68.15
C VAL A 13 -18.50 -13.65 69.64
N MET A 14 -18.99 -14.89 69.96
CA MET A 14 -19.20 -15.30 71.33
C MET A 14 -17.99 -15.87 72.08
N SER A 15 -16.86 -16.13 71.42
CA SER A 15 -15.71 -16.79 72.04
C SER A 15 -14.60 -15.84 72.62
N THR A 16 -14.76 -14.54 72.49
CA THR A 16 -13.80 -13.55 72.99
C THR A 16 -14.23 -12.77 74.24
N PHE A 17 -15.44 -12.98 74.76
CA PHE A 17 -15.88 -12.37 76.03
C PHE A 17 -16.12 -13.42 77.14
N GLY A 18 -15.06 -14.06 77.56
CA GLY A 18 -15.01 -14.77 78.84
C GLY A 18 -14.13 -14.03 79.80
N LEU A 19 -14.71 -13.50 80.90
CA LEU A 19 -14.12 -12.88 82.08
C LEU A 19 -13.83 -11.37 81.96
N MET A 20 -14.85 -10.57 82.33
CA MET A 20 -14.61 -9.35 83.12
C MET A 20 -15.95 -8.83 83.72
N ASN A 21 -15.95 -8.58 84.99
CA ASN A 21 -16.79 -7.74 85.86
C ASN A 21 -18.28 -7.60 85.48
N ALA A 22 -19.16 -7.66 86.46
CA ALA A 22 -20.61 -7.42 86.32
C ALA A 22 -20.85 -6.22 85.39
N PRO A 23 -21.67 -6.37 84.36
CA PRO A 23 -21.95 -5.28 83.49
C PRO A 23 -22.66 -4.16 84.32
N ALA A 24 -22.13 -2.95 84.18
CA ALA A 24 -22.94 -1.80 84.49
C ALA A 24 -24.11 -1.85 83.47
N GLU A 25 -25.37 -1.80 84.04
CA GLU A 25 -26.56 -1.68 83.16
C GLU A 25 -26.36 -0.47 82.23
N ALA A 26 -26.44 -0.68 80.87
CA ALA A 26 -26.35 0.39 79.94
C ALA A 26 -27.62 1.22 80.01
N VAL A 27 -27.54 2.38 80.55
CA VAL A 27 -28.59 3.32 80.54
C VAL A 27 -28.19 4.46 79.63
N CYS A 28 -29.04 4.78 78.62
CA CYS A 28 -28.84 6.00 77.87
C CYS A 28 -29.12 7.17 78.87
N SER A 29 -28.03 7.79 79.30
CA SER A 29 -28.09 8.98 80.16
C SER A 29 -28.50 10.22 79.35
N GLN A 30 -29.49 11.01 79.88
CA GLN A 30 -29.97 12.22 79.22
C GLN A 30 -29.38 13.47 79.86
N GLU A 31 -28.80 14.34 79.04
CA GLU A 31 -28.41 15.67 79.44
C GLU A 31 -29.05 16.72 78.47
N GLY A 32 -30.13 17.31 78.79
CA GLY A 32 -30.90 18.19 77.89
C GLY A 32 -31.45 17.35 76.68
N ASN A 33 -31.09 17.72 75.47
CA ASN A 33 -31.48 16.96 74.25
C ASN A 33 -30.47 15.86 73.86
N LYS A 34 -29.41 15.69 74.65
CA LYS A 34 -28.34 14.70 74.35
C LYS A 34 -28.56 13.45 75.21
N TYR A 35 -28.52 12.33 74.55
CA TYR A 35 -28.48 10.99 75.10
C TYR A 35 -27.13 10.33 74.89
N THR A 36 -26.53 9.82 75.93
CA THR A 36 -25.27 9.04 75.82
C THR A 36 -25.51 7.65 76.35
N CYS A 37 -25.39 6.67 75.48
CA CYS A 37 -25.55 5.23 75.74
C CYS A 37 -24.19 4.61 75.99
N SER A 38 -23.95 3.90 77.04
CA SER A 38 -22.68 3.20 77.36
C SER A 38 -22.91 1.91 78.13
N GLY A 39 -22.05 0.89 77.95
CA GLY A 39 -22.18 -0.37 78.68
C GLY A 39 -23.15 -1.35 77.97
N ALA A 40 -23.61 -2.41 78.65
CA ALA A 40 -24.45 -3.47 78.10
C ALA A 40 -25.91 -3.28 78.49
N ASP A 41 -26.85 -3.36 77.60
CA ASP A 41 -28.33 -3.31 77.77
C ASP A 41 -28.98 -4.46 76.99
N HIS A 42 -30.12 -4.92 77.55
CA HIS A 42 -30.92 -5.98 76.97
C HIS A 42 -32.36 -5.54 76.59
N ASP A 43 -32.67 -4.27 76.79
CA ASP A 43 -33.97 -3.66 76.50
C ASP A 43 -33.90 -2.68 75.35
N THR A 44 -35.00 -2.52 74.62
CA THR A 44 -35.08 -1.52 73.49
C THR A 44 -34.89 -0.14 74.07
N GLN A 45 -33.95 0.65 73.55
CA GLN A 45 -33.75 2.02 73.85
C GLN A 45 -34.79 2.91 73.11
N ASN A 46 -35.80 3.34 73.71
CA ASN A 46 -36.88 4.21 73.14
C ASN A 46 -36.62 5.67 73.52
N LEU A 47 -36.24 6.50 72.55
CA LEU A 47 -35.91 7.92 72.75
C LEU A 47 -36.87 8.74 71.92
N THR A 48 -37.56 9.68 72.61
CA THR A 48 -38.57 10.56 72.00
C THR A 48 -38.35 12.00 72.37
N GLY A 49 -38.39 12.92 71.44
CA GLY A 49 -38.22 14.36 71.66
C GLY A 49 -38.12 15.16 70.38
N ASP A 50 -38.37 16.48 70.41
CA ASP A 50 -38.35 17.31 69.21
C ASP A 50 -36.96 17.39 68.57
N VAL A 51 -35.91 17.56 69.39
CA VAL A 51 -34.54 17.61 68.96
C VAL A 51 -33.72 16.61 69.78
N LEU A 52 -33.13 15.63 69.13
CA LEU A 52 -32.39 14.56 69.83
C LEU A 52 -30.94 14.42 69.22
N ASP A 53 -29.98 14.44 70.16
CA ASP A 53 -28.56 14.07 69.89
C ASP A 53 -28.24 12.80 70.67
N VAL A 54 -28.10 11.70 69.99
CA VAL A 54 -27.91 10.37 70.58
C VAL A 54 -26.48 9.86 70.23
N VAL A 55 -25.72 9.61 71.30
CA VAL A 55 -24.37 9.09 71.18
C VAL A 55 -24.30 7.71 71.81
N LEU A 56 -23.94 6.69 70.96
CA LEU A 56 -23.57 5.37 71.43
C LEU A 56 -22.06 5.31 71.49
N ASP A 57 -21.44 5.24 72.59
CA ASP A 57 -20.01 5.23 72.73
C ASP A 57 -19.43 3.84 72.33
N GLY A 58 -18.11 3.71 72.26
CA GLY A 58 -17.44 2.50 71.85
C GLY A 58 -17.56 1.33 72.83
N THR A 59 -18.20 1.54 74.02
CA THR A 59 -18.50 0.50 74.98
C THR A 59 -19.95 0.02 74.94
N SER A 60 -20.79 0.69 74.16
CA SER A 60 -22.23 0.38 74.06
C SER A 60 -22.45 -1.01 73.50
N TYR A 61 -23.19 -1.85 74.16
CA TYR A 61 -23.61 -3.14 73.70
C TYR A 61 -25.11 -3.30 73.94
N ILE A 62 -25.95 -3.10 72.95
CA ILE A 62 -27.41 -3.26 73.04
C ILE A 62 -27.73 -4.61 72.38
N ASN A 63 -28.34 -5.52 73.13
CA ASN A 63 -28.78 -6.83 72.64
C ASN A 63 -30.21 -7.14 73.12
N THR A 64 -31.17 -6.92 72.22
CA THR A 64 -32.59 -7.13 72.55
C THR A 64 -33.12 -8.49 72.13
N ASP A 65 -33.93 -9.13 72.95
CA ASP A 65 -34.60 -10.39 72.62
C ASP A 65 -35.98 -10.17 71.97
N SER A 66 -36.49 -8.93 72.03
CA SER A 66 -37.71 -8.51 71.38
C SER A 66 -37.70 -7.00 71.11
N GLY A 67 -38.20 -6.58 69.95
CA GLY A 67 -38.28 -5.17 69.59
C GLY A 67 -36.99 -4.59 68.96
N TYR A 68 -36.89 -3.33 68.87
CA TYR A 68 -35.78 -2.56 68.32
C TYR A 68 -34.56 -2.54 69.23
N GLY A 69 -33.35 -2.38 68.66
CA GLY A 69 -32.18 -2.08 69.48
C GLY A 69 -32.22 -0.64 69.99
N LEU A 70 -32.23 0.31 69.06
CA LEU A 70 -32.44 1.74 69.34
C LEU A 70 -33.61 2.23 68.49
N SER A 71 -34.60 2.85 69.15
CA SER A 71 -35.74 3.51 68.50
C SER A 71 -35.72 5.00 68.83
N VAL A 72 -35.69 5.86 67.82
CA VAL A 72 -35.59 7.31 67.98
C VAL A 72 -36.72 7.98 67.21
N THR A 73 -37.58 8.72 67.90
CA THR A 73 -38.66 9.45 67.25
C THR A 73 -38.59 10.95 67.62
N GLY A 74 -38.60 11.84 66.65
CA GLY A 74 -38.49 13.26 66.84
C GLY A 74 -38.54 14.09 65.58
N SER A 75 -38.21 15.38 65.67
CA SER A 75 -38.26 16.31 64.54
C SER A 75 -36.87 16.60 63.94
N SER A 76 -35.83 16.64 64.76
CA SER A 76 -34.44 16.84 64.31
C SER A 76 -33.56 15.88 65.06
N LEU A 77 -32.92 14.95 64.31
CA LEU A 77 -32.33 13.78 64.95
C LEU A 77 -30.87 13.69 64.52
N THR A 78 -29.99 13.55 65.51
CA THR A 78 -28.55 13.19 65.25
C THR A 78 -28.20 11.95 66.02
N ILE A 79 -27.75 10.91 65.37
CA ILE A 79 -27.36 9.67 66.00
C ILE A 79 -25.93 9.41 65.66
N THR A 80 -25.05 9.18 66.63
CA THR A 80 -23.65 8.82 66.42
C THR A 80 -23.31 7.52 67.14
N GLN A 81 -22.94 6.48 66.42
CA GLN A 81 -22.42 5.27 66.99
C GLN A 81 -20.89 5.25 66.80
N GLN A 82 -20.15 5.22 67.87
CA GLN A 82 -18.67 5.18 67.83
C GLN A 82 -18.15 3.78 67.53
N GLU A 83 -16.91 3.71 67.06
CA GLU A 83 -16.23 2.45 66.86
C GLU A 83 -16.23 1.58 68.13
N GLY A 84 -16.51 0.30 67.98
CA GLY A 84 -16.66 -0.68 69.07
C GLY A 84 -18.09 -0.78 69.60
N GLY A 85 -19.00 0.17 69.36
CA GLY A 85 -20.40 0.04 69.73
C GLY A 85 -21.13 -1.06 68.99
N ILE A 86 -21.94 -1.87 69.65
CA ILE A 86 -22.63 -3.03 69.08
C ILE A 86 -24.13 -2.96 69.41
N ILE A 87 -24.96 -3.09 68.37
CA ILE A 87 -26.39 -3.28 68.47
C ILE A 87 -26.76 -4.60 67.83
N VAL A 88 -27.46 -5.46 68.62
CA VAL A 88 -28.06 -6.74 68.13
C VAL A 88 -29.52 -6.71 68.54
N ALA A 89 -30.44 -6.61 67.58
CA ALA A 89 -31.86 -6.51 67.86
C ALA A 89 -32.65 -7.67 67.29
N ASP A 90 -33.85 -7.95 67.87
CA ASP A 90 -34.80 -8.93 67.32
C ASP A 90 -35.60 -8.32 66.19
N ALA A 91 -36.03 -7.03 66.27
CA ALA A 91 -36.57 -6.25 65.14
C ALA A 91 -35.49 -5.45 64.44
N SER A 92 -35.73 -4.17 64.08
CA SER A 92 -34.69 -3.34 63.42
C SER A 92 -33.61 -2.94 64.43
N GLY A 93 -32.33 -2.98 63.97
CA GLY A 93 -31.22 -2.60 64.85
C GLY A 93 -31.33 -1.16 65.34
N ILE A 94 -31.48 -0.22 64.40
CA ILE A 94 -31.79 1.19 64.65
C ILE A 94 -33.05 1.53 63.87
N ASN A 95 -34.10 1.97 64.57
CA ASN A 95 -35.32 2.46 63.98
C ASN A 95 -35.47 3.98 64.23
N ILE A 96 -35.66 4.75 63.18
CA ILE A 96 -35.78 6.20 63.23
C ILE A 96 -37.10 6.62 62.60
N GLU A 97 -37.87 7.42 63.32
CA GLU A 97 -39.07 8.06 62.81
C GLU A 97 -38.92 9.56 62.96
N ASN A 98 -38.69 10.28 61.85
CA ASN A 98 -38.68 11.73 61.83
C ASN A 98 -40.13 12.24 61.59
N THR A 99 -40.77 12.78 62.62
CA THR A 99 -42.14 13.25 62.57
C THR A 99 -42.24 14.74 62.33
N GLY A 100 -41.16 15.50 62.25
CA GLY A 100 -41.12 16.96 62.13
C GLY A 100 -40.44 17.44 60.83
N THR A 101 -39.86 18.65 60.92
CA THR A 101 -39.32 19.42 59.77
C THR A 101 -37.80 19.48 59.76
N GLY A 102 -37.11 18.95 60.77
CA GLY A 102 -35.65 19.00 60.89
C GLY A 102 -34.96 17.82 60.19
N ASP A 103 -33.65 17.88 60.17
CA ASP A 103 -32.83 16.85 59.48
C ASP A 103 -32.67 15.60 60.37
N THR A 104 -32.35 14.48 59.67
CA THR A 104 -31.99 13.21 60.27
C THR A 104 -30.57 12.88 59.89
N THR A 105 -29.64 12.85 60.85
CA THR A 105 -28.22 12.55 60.62
C THR A 105 -27.80 11.31 61.41
N LEU A 106 -27.21 10.34 60.74
CA LEU A 106 -26.65 9.14 61.35
C LEU A 106 -25.14 9.01 60.96
N ASN A 107 -24.31 8.84 61.99
CA ASN A 107 -22.89 8.52 61.83
C ASN A 107 -22.62 7.17 62.51
N ILE A 108 -22.33 6.15 61.76
CA ILE A 108 -22.23 4.77 62.22
C ILE A 108 -20.78 4.26 61.98
N SER A 109 -20.11 3.95 63.11
CA SER A 109 -18.77 3.34 63.04
C SER A 109 -18.71 1.95 63.72
N GLY A 110 -19.80 1.47 64.30
CA GLY A 110 -19.92 0.22 65.01
C GLY A 110 -20.65 -0.87 64.19
N THR A 111 -21.10 -1.89 64.96
CA THR A 111 -21.88 -3.00 64.42
C THR A 111 -23.36 -2.89 64.73
N VAL A 112 -24.20 -3.07 63.72
CA VAL A 112 -25.64 -3.08 63.83
C VAL A 112 -26.21 -4.34 63.21
N VAL A 113 -26.85 -5.20 63.96
CA VAL A 113 -27.42 -6.48 63.50
C VAL A 113 -28.91 -6.56 63.89
N ALA A 114 -29.79 -6.79 62.94
CA ALA A 114 -31.18 -7.08 63.10
C ALA A 114 -31.48 -8.53 62.72
N LYS A 115 -32.22 -9.29 63.65
CA LYS A 115 -32.50 -10.73 63.47
C LYS A 115 -33.74 -11.02 62.65
N ARG A 116 -34.68 -10.07 62.49
CA ARG A 116 -35.96 -10.28 61.79
C ARG A 116 -36.38 -9.09 60.90
N ALA A 117 -35.79 -7.93 61.02
CA ALA A 117 -36.14 -6.74 60.25
C ALA A 117 -34.89 -6.06 59.65
N ASP A 118 -34.87 -4.77 59.51
CA ASP A 118 -33.80 -3.98 58.86
C ASP A 118 -32.65 -3.69 59.83
N GLY A 119 -31.43 -3.69 59.35
CA GLY A 119 -30.28 -3.25 60.14
C GLY A 119 -30.50 -1.83 60.65
N ILE A 120 -30.74 -0.91 59.74
CA ILE A 120 -31.17 0.48 60.00
C ILE A 120 -32.41 0.76 59.18
N GLU A 121 -33.47 1.29 59.87
CA GLU A 121 -34.73 1.70 59.28
C GLU A 121 -34.93 3.17 59.53
N ILE A 122 -35.18 3.97 58.50
CA ILE A 122 -35.47 5.41 58.64
C ILE A 122 -36.76 5.70 57.89
N ILE A 123 -37.77 6.20 58.63
CA ILE A 123 -39.04 6.66 58.09
C ILE A 123 -39.23 8.15 58.44
N THR A 124 -39.66 8.93 57.46
CA THR A 124 -39.82 10.38 57.66
C THR A 124 -41.25 10.85 57.36
N SER A 125 -41.66 11.96 58.00
CA SER A 125 -42.86 12.66 57.63
C SER A 125 -42.74 13.42 56.30
N TYR A 126 -43.86 13.92 55.77
CA TYR A 126 -43.87 14.70 54.49
C TYR A 126 -43.21 16.10 54.62
N GLU A 127 -42.96 16.58 55.83
CA GLU A 127 -42.33 17.89 56.08
C GLU A 127 -40.83 17.71 56.50
N ALA A 128 -40.32 16.55 56.60
CA ALA A 128 -38.99 16.27 57.14
C ALA A 128 -37.91 16.96 56.34
N GLY A 129 -36.80 17.36 56.94
CA GLY A 129 -35.59 17.84 56.41
C GLY A 129 -34.77 16.68 55.81
N ALA A 130 -33.50 16.89 55.45
CA ALA A 130 -32.67 15.92 54.80
C ALA A 130 -32.37 14.67 55.64
N ILE A 131 -32.19 13.52 54.94
CA ILE A 131 -31.54 12.36 55.53
C ILE A 131 -30.06 12.37 55.17
N THR A 132 -29.17 12.21 56.15
CA THR A 132 -27.74 11.97 55.98
C THR A 132 -27.36 10.77 56.85
N LEU A 133 -27.03 9.66 56.19
CA LEU A 133 -26.49 8.45 56.82
C LEU A 133 -25.05 8.23 56.36
N ILE A 134 -24.12 8.19 57.28
CA ILE A 134 -22.72 7.94 57.05
C ILE A 134 -22.30 6.72 57.87
N GLN A 135 -21.91 5.64 57.20
CA GLN A 135 -21.22 4.52 57.81
C GLN A 135 -19.73 4.66 57.55
N GLU A 136 -18.97 4.99 58.58
CA GLU A 136 -17.51 5.15 58.46
C GLU A 136 -16.76 3.79 58.54
N ALA A 137 -17.27 2.85 59.32
CA ALA A 137 -16.71 1.55 59.55
C ALA A 137 -17.79 0.56 60.10
N GLY A 138 -17.39 -0.68 60.38
CA GLY A 138 -18.22 -1.70 60.99
C GLY A 138 -19.14 -2.42 60.02
N THR A 139 -20.18 -3.08 60.56
CA THR A 139 -21.10 -3.91 59.77
C THR A 139 -22.54 -3.52 60.09
N ILE A 140 -23.36 -3.30 59.05
CA ILE A 140 -24.78 -3.17 59.16
C ILE A 140 -25.45 -4.37 58.50
N SER A 141 -26.20 -5.18 59.30
CA SER A 141 -26.86 -6.36 58.77
C SER A 141 -28.29 -6.42 59.22
N GLY A 142 -29.20 -6.67 58.30
CA GLY A 142 -30.61 -6.93 58.57
C GLY A 142 -31.06 -8.27 58.02
N GLU A 143 -32.02 -8.97 58.65
CA GLU A 143 -32.69 -10.13 58.06
C GLU A 143 -33.49 -9.70 56.81
N GLN A 144 -34.06 -8.48 56.82
CA GLN A 144 -34.67 -7.90 55.62
C GLN A 144 -33.65 -7.08 54.88
N ASN A 145 -33.57 -5.77 55.01
CA ASN A 145 -32.60 -4.89 54.40
C ASN A 145 -31.46 -4.60 55.37
N GLY A 146 -30.26 -4.38 54.83
CA GLY A 146 -29.19 -3.79 55.65
C GLY A 146 -29.54 -2.38 56.09
N ILE A 147 -29.85 -1.53 55.16
CA ILE A 147 -30.33 -0.15 55.34
C ILE A 147 -31.62 0.03 54.56
N GLN A 148 -32.66 0.53 55.26
CA GLN A 148 -33.94 0.90 54.68
C GLN A 148 -34.20 2.40 54.97
N THR A 149 -34.46 3.20 53.94
CA THR A 149 -34.93 4.56 54.02
C THR A 149 -36.24 4.72 53.26
N GLN A 150 -37.26 5.24 53.92
CA GLN A 150 -38.52 5.68 53.36
C GLN A 150 -38.69 7.16 53.63
N TYR A 151 -38.14 7.95 52.66
CA TYR A 151 -38.10 9.37 52.78
C TYR A 151 -39.30 10.05 52.09
N MET A 152 -40.14 10.72 52.86
CA MET A 152 -41.34 11.45 52.37
C MET A 152 -41.17 12.95 52.36
N GLY A 153 -40.05 13.48 52.89
CA GLY A 153 -39.76 14.88 53.04
C GLY A 153 -39.56 15.71 51.83
N THR A 154 -39.04 16.93 51.96
CA THR A 154 -38.89 17.90 50.88
C THR A 154 -37.41 18.24 50.50
N ALA A 155 -36.46 17.49 51.06
CA ALA A 155 -35.00 17.71 50.86
C ALA A 155 -34.31 16.50 50.22
N ASP A 156 -33.02 16.37 50.43
CA ASP A 156 -32.20 15.32 49.89
C ASP A 156 -32.07 14.09 50.79
N THR A 157 -31.86 12.94 50.21
CA THR A 157 -31.40 11.71 50.89
C THR A 157 -29.98 11.41 50.51
N PHE A 158 -29.08 11.33 51.48
CA PHE A 158 -27.66 10.99 51.28
C PHE A 158 -27.28 9.80 52.19
N ILE A 159 -26.78 8.73 51.57
CA ILE A 159 -26.27 7.52 52.21
C ILE A 159 -24.83 7.29 51.77
N ALA A 160 -23.88 7.33 52.69
CA ALA A 160 -22.50 7.03 52.44
C ALA A 160 -22.04 5.82 53.28
N VAL A 161 -21.48 4.83 52.65
CA VAL A 161 -21.03 3.59 53.31
C VAL A 161 -19.60 3.26 53.02
N SER A 162 -18.82 2.96 54.07
CA SER A 162 -17.44 2.49 53.97
C SER A 162 -17.24 1.13 54.61
N GLY A 163 -18.20 0.65 55.40
CA GLY A 163 -18.24 -0.67 56.03
C GLY A 163 -19.08 -1.69 55.27
N GLU A 164 -19.23 -2.88 55.85
CA GLU A 164 -20.06 -3.94 55.27
C GLU A 164 -21.54 -3.63 55.48
N VAL A 165 -22.36 -3.78 54.43
CA VAL A 165 -23.83 -3.69 54.51
C VAL A 165 -24.47 -4.94 53.92
N LYS A 166 -25.38 -5.57 54.69
CA LYS A 166 -25.98 -6.83 54.28
C LYS A 166 -27.46 -6.91 54.59
N GLY A 167 -28.27 -7.28 53.56
CA GLY A 167 -29.65 -7.71 53.70
C GLY A 167 -29.74 -9.22 53.47
N GLU A 168 -30.21 -10.02 54.46
CA GLU A 168 -30.19 -11.49 54.33
C GLU A 168 -31.33 -12.03 53.47
N SER A 169 -32.48 -11.39 53.45
CA SER A 169 -33.65 -11.83 52.68
C SER A 169 -34.14 -10.82 51.65
N ASN A 170 -33.64 -9.57 51.70
CA ASN A 170 -34.05 -8.50 50.80
C ASN A 170 -32.84 -7.70 50.28
N ASN A 171 -32.84 -6.38 50.33
CA ASN A 171 -31.79 -5.54 49.73
C ASN A 171 -30.65 -5.24 50.72
N GLY A 172 -29.43 -5.07 50.21
CA GLY A 172 -28.36 -4.52 51.04
C GLY A 172 -28.71 -3.09 51.48
N ILE A 173 -28.98 -2.19 50.51
CA ILE A 173 -29.52 -0.86 50.74
C ILE A 173 -30.83 -0.73 49.96
N ASN A 174 -31.91 -0.29 50.62
CA ASN A 174 -33.17 0.05 50.00
C ASN A 174 -33.50 1.52 50.32
N ALA A 175 -33.36 2.39 49.36
CA ALA A 175 -33.57 3.82 49.49
C ALA A 175 -34.75 4.29 48.63
N LEU A 176 -35.77 4.77 49.23
CA LEU A 176 -37.03 5.20 48.63
C LEU A 176 -37.30 6.66 48.93
N ASN A 177 -37.28 7.50 47.89
CA ASN A 177 -37.66 8.93 47.96
C ASN A 177 -39.12 9.07 47.49
N GLY A 178 -39.93 9.72 48.29
CA GLY A 178 -41.31 10.07 47.94
C GLY A 178 -41.41 11.23 46.96
N SER A 179 -42.64 11.56 46.54
CA SER A 179 -42.92 12.51 45.45
C SER A 179 -42.50 13.96 45.71
N THR A 180 -42.29 14.36 46.99
CA THR A 180 -41.84 15.70 47.36
C THR A 180 -40.33 15.80 47.57
N ALA A 181 -39.61 14.68 47.58
CA ALA A 181 -38.17 14.61 47.77
C ALA A 181 -37.38 15.24 46.61
N LYS A 182 -36.13 15.54 46.88
CA LYS A 182 -35.20 16.02 45.86
C LYS A 182 -34.22 14.92 45.47
N ASN A 183 -32.94 15.09 45.72
CA ASN A 183 -31.90 14.16 45.28
C ASN A 183 -31.87 12.91 46.16
N LEU A 184 -31.58 11.80 45.53
CA LEU A 184 -31.23 10.53 46.18
C LEU A 184 -29.77 10.19 45.82
N SER A 185 -28.90 10.15 46.82
CA SER A 185 -27.49 9.89 46.62
C SER A 185 -26.99 8.74 47.50
N ILE A 186 -26.41 7.72 46.91
CA ILE A 186 -25.79 6.60 47.60
C ILE A 186 -24.33 6.53 47.19
N MET A 187 -23.42 6.55 48.15
CA MET A 187 -21.99 6.51 47.92
C MET A 187 -21.36 5.37 48.72
N GLN A 188 -20.73 4.42 48.03
CA GLN A 188 -19.91 3.39 48.64
C GLN A 188 -18.45 3.73 48.44
N SER A 189 -17.71 3.95 49.48
CA SER A 189 -16.26 4.23 49.47
C SER A 189 -15.41 3.08 49.99
N GLY A 190 -16.00 2.01 50.46
CA GLY A 190 -15.34 0.79 50.92
C GLY A 190 -16.38 -0.25 51.34
N GLY A 191 -15.90 -1.34 51.94
CA GLY A 191 -16.76 -2.45 52.39
C GLY A 191 -17.49 -3.16 51.25
N LYS A 192 -18.29 -4.14 51.56
CA LYS A 192 -19.11 -4.88 50.60
C LYS A 192 -20.60 -4.60 50.88
N ILE A 193 -21.38 -4.38 49.81
CA ILE A 193 -22.85 -4.32 49.94
C ILE A 193 -23.41 -5.61 49.34
N THR A 194 -24.22 -6.34 50.14
CA THR A 194 -24.82 -7.59 49.72
C THR A 194 -26.32 -7.60 50.06
N GLY A 195 -27.13 -7.86 49.08
CA GLY A 195 -28.56 -8.16 49.27
C GLY A 195 -28.92 -9.53 48.73
N ARG A 196 -29.97 -10.14 49.27
CA ARG A 196 -30.53 -11.33 48.64
C ARG A 196 -31.31 -10.99 47.38
N PHE A 197 -31.99 -9.83 47.34
CA PHE A 197 -32.72 -9.39 46.15
C PHE A 197 -31.83 -8.40 45.38
N ASN A 198 -31.64 -7.16 45.81
CA ASN A 198 -30.69 -6.24 45.21
C ASN A 198 -29.55 -5.89 46.18
N GLY A 199 -28.33 -5.71 45.64
CA GLY A 199 -27.27 -5.11 46.44
C GLY A 199 -27.66 -3.69 46.90
N ILE A 200 -27.94 -2.84 45.93
CA ILE A 200 -28.49 -1.47 46.15
C ILE A 200 -29.78 -1.35 45.33
N GLN A 201 -30.84 -0.88 45.99
CA GLN A 201 -32.07 -0.42 45.35
C GLN A 201 -32.29 1.05 45.69
N ALA A 202 -32.39 1.87 44.63
CA ALA A 202 -32.68 3.28 44.74
C ALA A 202 -33.92 3.63 43.90
N SER A 203 -34.98 4.13 44.54
CA SER A 203 -36.19 4.57 43.84
C SER A 203 -36.48 6.01 44.17
N ASN A 204 -36.55 6.87 43.16
CA ASN A 204 -36.80 8.28 43.32
C ASN A 204 -38.12 8.68 42.64
N GLN A 205 -39.16 8.96 43.49
CA GLN A 205 -40.42 9.53 43.02
C GLN A 205 -40.44 11.06 43.05
N GLY A 206 -39.36 11.66 43.57
CA GLY A 206 -39.24 13.12 43.79
C GLY A 206 -38.83 13.85 42.49
N THR A 207 -38.28 15.06 42.69
CA THR A 207 -37.98 15.98 41.60
C THR A 207 -36.49 16.19 41.38
N GLY A 208 -35.61 15.45 42.06
CA GLY A 208 -34.17 15.59 41.96
C GLY A 208 -33.49 14.43 41.22
N ASN A 209 -32.17 14.45 41.23
CA ASN A 209 -31.32 13.42 40.61
C ASN A 209 -31.17 12.19 41.49
N THR A 210 -30.94 11.06 40.87
CA THR A 210 -30.52 9.83 41.54
C THR A 210 -29.07 9.51 41.22
N SER A 211 -28.20 9.42 42.23
CA SER A 211 -26.78 9.16 42.05
C SER A 211 -26.31 7.97 42.89
N ILE A 212 -25.72 7.00 42.28
CA ILE A 212 -25.09 5.85 42.95
C ILE A 212 -23.61 5.81 42.53
N ILE A 213 -22.72 5.88 43.52
CA ILE A 213 -21.28 5.82 43.32
C ILE A 213 -20.73 4.64 44.11
N THR A 214 -20.03 3.71 43.44
CA THR A 214 -19.44 2.54 44.08
C THR A 214 -17.96 2.43 43.79
N THR A 215 -17.18 2.06 44.81
CA THR A 215 -15.74 1.81 44.72
C THR A 215 -15.34 0.40 45.16
N SER A 216 -16.33 -0.41 45.57
CA SER A 216 -16.11 -1.76 46.11
C SER A 216 -17.22 -2.71 45.64
N ASP A 217 -17.20 -3.95 46.12
CA ASP A 217 -18.12 -4.98 45.68
C ASP A 217 -19.56 -4.71 46.06
N VAL A 218 -20.48 -4.88 45.11
CA VAL A 218 -21.93 -4.84 45.31
C VAL A 218 -22.53 -6.11 44.71
N SER A 219 -23.37 -6.82 45.46
CA SER A 219 -23.97 -8.06 44.97
C SER A 219 -25.43 -8.24 45.40
N GLY A 220 -26.25 -8.77 44.48
CA GLY A 220 -27.65 -9.17 44.72
C GLY A 220 -28.02 -10.43 43.95
N GLU A 221 -29.05 -11.20 44.37
CA GLU A 221 -29.54 -12.36 43.60
C GLU A 221 -30.41 -11.95 42.39
N TYR A 222 -30.97 -10.70 42.39
CA TYR A 222 -31.67 -10.14 41.24
C TYR A 222 -30.79 -9.11 40.53
N ALA A 223 -30.49 -7.98 41.15
CA ALA A 223 -29.59 -7.01 40.60
C ALA A 223 -28.48 -6.62 41.60
N GLY A 224 -27.26 -6.37 41.07
CA GLY A 224 -26.23 -5.74 41.90
C GLY A 224 -26.66 -4.32 42.28
N VAL A 225 -27.01 -3.51 41.30
CA VAL A 225 -27.56 -2.15 41.46
C VAL A 225 -28.86 -2.05 40.69
N PHE A 226 -29.95 -1.64 41.39
CA PHE A 226 -31.24 -1.34 40.81
C PHE A 226 -31.57 0.13 41.03
N VAL A 227 -31.91 0.85 39.95
CA VAL A 227 -32.27 2.27 39.98
C VAL A 227 -33.57 2.47 39.24
N ASP A 228 -34.49 3.20 39.83
CA ASP A 228 -35.80 3.55 39.26
C ASP A 228 -36.14 5.01 39.52
N ASN A 229 -36.09 5.82 38.48
CA ASN A 229 -36.58 7.21 38.53
C ASN A 229 -38.01 7.28 38.00
N HIS A 230 -38.91 7.87 38.78
CA HIS A 230 -40.29 8.09 38.37
C HIS A 230 -40.46 9.41 37.60
N ALA A 231 -41.65 9.66 37.06
CA ALA A 231 -41.97 10.70 36.08
C ALA A 231 -41.51 12.16 36.42
N SER A 232 -41.29 12.47 37.67
CA SER A 232 -40.86 13.82 38.10
C SER A 232 -39.37 13.93 38.31
N ALA A 233 -38.66 12.82 38.39
CA ALA A 233 -37.25 12.79 38.68
C ALA A 233 -36.41 13.30 37.50
N GLN A 234 -35.19 13.73 37.80
CA GLN A 234 -34.22 14.22 36.80
C GLN A 234 -33.26 13.09 36.41
N ASP A 235 -31.98 13.36 36.49
CA ASP A 235 -30.93 12.48 36.02
C ASP A 235 -30.76 11.20 36.86
N ILE A 236 -30.32 10.14 36.17
CA ILE A 236 -29.72 8.96 36.79
C ILE A 236 -28.22 8.98 36.54
N LEU A 237 -27.42 8.82 37.57
CA LEU A 237 -26.00 8.55 37.51
C LEU A 237 -25.67 7.28 38.29
N VAL A 238 -25.15 6.28 37.63
CA VAL A 238 -24.50 5.12 38.28
C VAL A 238 -23.02 5.14 37.87
N MET A 239 -22.14 5.24 38.87
CA MET A 239 -20.70 5.29 38.65
C MET A 239 -19.99 4.22 39.47
N GLN A 240 -19.37 3.29 38.81
CA GLN A 240 -18.46 2.31 39.42
C GLN A 240 -17.03 2.69 39.06
N SER A 241 -16.21 3.05 40.05
CA SER A 241 -14.82 3.39 39.84
C SER A 241 -13.85 2.22 40.11
N ASP A 242 -14.26 1.24 40.93
CA ASP A 242 -13.51 0.03 41.26
C ASP A 242 -14.48 -1.05 41.79
N GLY A 243 -13.96 -2.22 42.17
CA GLY A 243 -14.73 -3.35 42.67
C GLY A 243 -15.53 -4.08 41.58
N SER A 244 -16.48 -4.94 42.06
CA SER A 244 -17.36 -5.69 41.15
C SER A 244 -18.85 -5.42 41.49
N ILE A 245 -19.68 -5.32 40.46
CA ILE A 245 -21.14 -5.28 40.60
C ILE A 245 -21.67 -6.60 40.01
N THR A 246 -22.34 -7.41 40.84
CA THR A 246 -22.82 -8.73 40.44
C THR A 246 -24.30 -8.88 40.78
N GLY A 247 -25.08 -9.29 39.79
CA GLY A 247 -26.47 -9.67 39.97
C GLY A 247 -26.74 -11.09 39.46
N GLY A 248 -27.68 -11.77 40.08
CA GLY A 248 -28.15 -13.08 39.58
C GLY A 248 -28.93 -12.96 38.27
N HIS A 249 -29.58 -11.81 38.06
CA HIS A 249 -30.16 -11.45 36.78
C HIS A 249 -29.34 -10.32 36.13
N TYR A 250 -29.35 -9.12 36.72
CA TYR A 250 -28.70 -7.95 36.13
C TYR A 250 -27.56 -7.44 37.02
N GLY A 251 -26.43 -7.08 36.41
CA GLY A 251 -25.38 -6.40 37.14
C GLY A 251 -25.86 -5.01 37.58
N ILE A 252 -26.16 -4.16 36.61
CA ILE A 252 -26.79 -2.84 36.78
C ILE A 252 -28.12 -2.85 36.02
N TYR A 253 -29.20 -2.43 36.71
CA TYR A 253 -30.54 -2.36 36.17
C TYR A 253 -31.11 -0.97 36.43
N ALA A 254 -31.22 -0.15 35.37
CA ALA A 254 -31.65 1.23 35.49
C ALA A 254 -32.88 1.52 34.63
N PHE A 255 -33.94 2.00 35.30
CA PHE A 255 -35.14 2.54 34.67
C PHE A 255 -35.22 4.05 34.85
N ASN A 256 -35.41 4.80 33.78
CA ASN A 256 -35.64 6.22 33.85
C ASN A 256 -37.01 6.58 33.25
N HIS A 257 -38.01 6.68 34.06
CA HIS A 257 -39.30 7.24 33.72
C HIS A 257 -39.37 8.78 33.94
N GLY A 258 -38.28 9.37 34.44
CA GLY A 258 -38.13 10.81 34.69
C GLY A 258 -37.91 11.62 33.40
N ILE A 259 -37.42 12.84 33.55
CA ILE A 259 -37.23 13.78 32.43
C ILE A 259 -35.76 14.12 32.15
N GLY A 260 -34.84 13.53 32.90
CA GLY A 260 -33.41 13.79 32.79
C GLY A 260 -32.62 12.75 31.98
N ASP A 261 -31.32 12.90 32.01
CA ASP A 261 -30.39 12.00 31.38
C ASP A 261 -30.12 10.72 32.20
N THR A 262 -29.77 9.64 31.54
CA THR A 262 -29.27 8.43 32.19
C THR A 262 -27.79 8.22 31.84
N THR A 263 -26.95 8.19 32.87
CA THR A 263 -25.51 8.01 32.71
C THR A 263 -25.00 6.83 33.53
N ILE A 264 -24.41 5.86 32.88
CA ILE A 264 -23.75 4.68 33.49
C ILE A 264 -22.26 4.74 33.20
N LEU A 265 -21.44 4.81 34.23
CA LEU A 265 -19.98 4.84 34.12
C LEU A 265 -19.41 3.64 34.88
N THR A 266 -18.66 2.77 34.18
CA THR A 266 -18.06 1.58 34.80
C THR A 266 -16.56 1.48 34.51
N ALA A 267 -15.77 1.12 35.54
CA ALA A 267 -14.35 0.85 35.43
C ALA A 267 -14.01 -0.59 35.91
N GLY A 268 -14.80 -1.14 36.83
CA GLY A 268 -14.68 -2.52 37.31
C GLY A 268 -15.51 -3.55 36.56
N ASN A 269 -15.58 -4.75 37.11
CA ASN A 269 -16.39 -5.81 36.50
C ASN A 269 -17.86 -5.66 36.80
N VAL A 270 -18.73 -5.91 35.82
CA VAL A 270 -20.17 -5.92 35.96
C VAL A 270 -20.72 -7.24 35.42
N THR A 271 -21.46 -7.99 36.23
CA THR A 271 -21.97 -9.31 35.85
C THR A 271 -23.46 -9.43 36.15
N GLY A 272 -24.21 -9.80 35.11
CA GLY A 272 -25.59 -10.25 35.22
C GLY A 272 -25.63 -11.72 34.80
N THR A 273 -25.87 -12.66 35.73
CA THR A 273 -25.66 -14.11 35.47
C THR A 273 -26.69 -14.70 34.50
N ASN A 274 -27.96 -14.30 34.60
CA ASN A 274 -29.05 -14.83 33.77
C ASN A 274 -29.65 -13.82 32.80
N GLY A 275 -29.44 -12.52 33.03
CA GLY A 275 -29.89 -11.40 32.20
C GLY A 275 -28.71 -10.60 31.70
N SER A 276 -28.87 -9.30 31.58
CA SER A 276 -27.83 -8.44 31.05
C SER A 276 -26.81 -8.00 32.11
N GLY A 277 -25.55 -7.83 31.72
CA GLY A 277 -24.56 -7.17 32.57
C GLY A 277 -25.00 -5.76 32.97
N ILE A 278 -25.35 -4.95 31.99
CA ILE A 278 -25.97 -3.64 32.14
C ILE A 278 -27.27 -3.64 31.35
N TYR A 279 -28.39 -3.32 32.03
CA TYR A 279 -29.68 -3.11 31.41
C TYR A 279 -30.16 -1.69 31.74
N VAL A 280 -30.45 -0.90 30.69
CA VAL A 280 -30.99 0.46 30.83
C VAL A 280 -32.23 0.59 29.94
N ASP A 281 -33.28 1.19 30.52
CA ASP A 281 -34.51 1.50 29.80
C ASP A 281 -34.96 2.94 30.13
N ASN A 282 -34.83 3.81 29.15
CA ASN A 282 -35.31 5.18 29.18
C ASN A 282 -36.73 5.25 28.61
N ALA A 283 -37.68 5.77 29.34
CA ALA A 283 -39.04 6.03 28.84
C ALA A 283 -39.07 7.22 27.86
N GLU A 284 -40.22 7.43 27.20
CA GLU A 284 -40.43 8.55 26.24
C GLU A 284 -40.19 9.94 26.87
N SER A 285 -40.41 10.08 28.20
CA SER A 285 -40.20 11.34 28.94
C SER A 285 -38.74 11.63 29.26
N ALA A 286 -37.89 10.63 29.25
CA ALA A 286 -36.45 10.77 29.53
C ALA A 286 -35.73 11.57 28.41
N ASN A 287 -34.44 11.80 28.59
CA ASN A 287 -33.62 12.49 27.62
C ASN A 287 -32.49 11.57 27.13
N ASN A 288 -31.23 11.96 27.20
CA ASN A 288 -30.12 11.20 26.65
C ASN A 288 -29.79 9.95 27.47
N LEU A 289 -29.24 8.95 26.79
CA LEU A 289 -28.68 7.74 27.39
C LEU A 289 -27.19 7.67 27.11
N SER A 290 -26.37 7.59 28.14
CA SER A 290 -24.93 7.47 28.03
C SER A 290 -24.38 6.30 28.85
N ILE A 291 -23.67 5.38 28.21
CA ILE A 291 -22.97 4.27 28.86
C ILE A 291 -21.50 4.35 28.52
N VAL A 292 -20.64 4.42 29.54
CA VAL A 292 -19.20 4.47 29.37
C VAL A 292 -18.53 3.36 30.18
N GLN A 293 -17.94 2.40 29.51
CA GLN A 293 -17.02 1.43 30.10
C GLN A 293 -15.60 1.93 29.91
N SER A 294 -14.92 2.28 30.97
CA SER A 294 -13.52 2.74 30.95
C SER A 294 -12.52 1.61 31.16
N GLY A 295 -12.95 0.46 31.65
CA GLY A 295 -12.16 -0.73 31.92
C GLY A 295 -13.02 -1.89 32.38
N GLY A 296 -12.40 -2.94 32.91
CA GLY A 296 -13.09 -4.13 33.45
C GLY A 296 -13.76 -4.98 32.38
N LYS A 297 -14.54 -5.95 32.86
CA LYS A 297 -15.32 -6.86 32.03
C LYS A 297 -16.82 -6.73 32.35
N ILE A 298 -17.64 -6.60 31.31
CA ILE A 298 -19.10 -6.66 31.43
C ILE A 298 -19.55 -8.01 30.87
N THR A 299 -20.26 -8.80 31.69
CA THR A 299 -20.78 -10.11 31.30
C THR A 299 -22.27 -10.17 31.56
N GLY A 300 -23.02 -10.54 30.55
CA GLY A 300 -24.44 -10.85 30.70
C GLY A 300 -24.74 -12.29 30.28
N GLY A 301 -25.55 -12.96 31.05
CA GLY A 301 -26.12 -14.26 30.66
C GLY A 301 -26.98 -14.16 29.41
N GLU A 302 -27.56 -13.02 29.15
CA GLU A 302 -28.26 -12.67 27.91
C GLU A 302 -27.40 -11.67 27.11
N HIS A 303 -27.50 -10.38 27.35
CA HIS A 303 -26.67 -9.36 26.70
C HIS A 303 -25.59 -8.84 27.64
N GLY A 304 -24.41 -8.53 27.13
CA GLY A 304 -23.43 -7.81 27.93
C GLY A 304 -23.95 -6.44 28.32
N ILE A 305 -24.37 -5.63 27.37
CA ILE A 305 -25.07 -4.35 27.54
C ILE A 305 -26.37 -4.40 26.74
N TYR A 306 -27.49 -4.06 27.41
CA TYR A 306 -28.77 -3.80 26.77
C TYR A 306 -29.21 -2.37 27.09
N ALA A 307 -29.27 -1.53 26.06
CA ALA A 307 -29.56 -0.11 26.15
C ALA A 307 -30.79 0.22 25.29
N ASN A 308 -31.88 0.53 25.89
CA ASN A 308 -33.12 0.87 25.24
C ASN A 308 -33.49 2.33 25.55
N ASN A 309 -33.63 3.17 24.53
CA ASN A 309 -34.01 4.56 24.68
C ASN A 309 -35.30 4.83 23.90
N HIS A 310 -36.40 4.98 24.62
CA HIS A 310 -37.71 5.34 24.04
C HIS A 310 -37.86 6.86 23.82
N SER A 311 -36.90 7.64 24.32
CA SER A 311 -36.95 9.10 24.24
C SER A 311 -36.44 9.63 22.89
N ARG A 312 -36.59 10.94 22.70
CA ARG A 312 -35.99 11.67 21.57
C ARG A 312 -34.54 12.09 21.80
N GLY A 313 -33.98 11.79 22.95
CA GLY A 313 -32.56 12.08 23.25
C GLY A 313 -31.62 11.11 22.60
N ASP A 314 -30.37 11.51 22.52
CA ASP A 314 -29.31 10.72 21.90
C ASP A 314 -28.89 9.55 22.78
N THR A 315 -28.44 8.47 22.12
CA THR A 315 -27.87 7.30 22.79
C THR A 315 -26.41 7.17 22.48
N SER A 316 -25.56 7.15 23.49
CA SER A 316 -24.14 6.99 23.36
C SER A 316 -23.61 5.80 24.17
N VAL A 317 -22.84 4.93 23.54
CA VAL A 317 -22.17 3.82 24.22
C VAL A 317 -20.68 3.85 23.86
N THR A 318 -19.81 3.99 24.86
CA THR A 318 -18.36 4.01 24.69
C THR A 318 -17.72 2.90 25.51
N THR A 319 -16.88 2.08 24.88
CA THR A 319 -16.29 0.89 25.49
C THR A 319 -14.76 0.84 25.32
N ARG A 320 -14.08 0.33 26.37
CA ARG A 320 -12.63 0.08 26.37
C ARG A 320 -12.25 -1.31 26.89
N GLY A 321 -13.17 -2.02 27.52
CA GLY A 321 -12.93 -3.33 28.13
C GLY A 321 -13.45 -4.50 27.32
N GLU A 322 -13.61 -5.62 28.00
CA GLU A 322 -14.26 -6.80 27.44
C GLU A 322 -15.75 -6.77 27.71
N ILE A 323 -16.56 -7.14 26.70
CA ILE A 323 -18.02 -7.28 26.84
C ILE A 323 -18.45 -8.62 26.26
N VAL A 324 -19.24 -9.37 27.04
CA VAL A 324 -19.72 -10.70 26.66
C VAL A 324 -21.21 -10.82 26.87
N GLY A 325 -21.94 -11.19 25.84
CA GLY A 325 -23.33 -11.68 25.90
C GLY A 325 -23.33 -13.18 25.66
N GLU A 326 -23.66 -13.98 26.69
CA GLU A 326 -23.52 -15.44 26.63
C GLU A 326 -24.59 -16.12 25.77
N ASN A 327 -25.86 -15.59 25.80
CA ASN A 327 -26.98 -16.11 25.00
C ASN A 327 -27.61 -15.04 24.09
N GLY A 328 -27.07 -13.83 24.02
CA GLY A 328 -27.56 -12.73 23.25
C GLY A 328 -26.42 -11.99 22.52
N SER A 329 -26.58 -10.70 22.34
CA SER A 329 -25.56 -9.84 21.76
C SER A 329 -24.57 -9.35 22.82
N GLY A 330 -23.32 -9.12 22.42
CA GLY A 330 -22.37 -8.44 23.29
C GLY A 330 -22.92 -7.08 23.75
N VAL A 331 -23.32 -6.28 22.80
CA VAL A 331 -24.03 -4.99 23.03
C VAL A 331 -25.27 -4.95 22.16
N SER A 332 -26.43 -4.62 22.80
CA SER A 332 -27.68 -4.35 22.11
C SER A 332 -28.13 -2.92 22.43
N VAL A 333 -28.34 -2.11 21.41
CA VAL A 333 -28.79 -0.72 21.52
C VAL A 333 -30.06 -0.51 20.70
N SER A 334 -31.09 0.07 21.26
CA SER A 334 -32.32 0.37 20.54
C SER A 334 -32.81 1.78 20.87
N THR A 335 -33.26 2.51 19.82
CA THR A 335 -34.00 3.75 19.98
C THR A 335 -35.40 3.63 19.35
N MET A 336 -36.40 4.32 19.95
CA MET A 336 -37.78 4.26 19.47
C MET A 336 -38.25 5.54 18.80
N ASP A 337 -37.94 6.70 19.37
CA ASP A 337 -38.48 8.01 19.00
C ASP A 337 -37.48 8.99 18.34
N GLY A 338 -36.30 8.54 17.96
CA GLY A 338 -35.48 9.23 16.97
C GLY A 338 -34.33 10.09 17.45
N GLY A 339 -33.58 9.74 18.48
CA GLY A 339 -32.28 10.32 18.79
C GLY A 339 -31.14 9.66 17.95
N ASP A 340 -30.01 10.34 17.88
CA ASP A 340 -28.79 9.75 17.25
C ASP A 340 -28.25 8.62 18.13
N ILE A 341 -27.73 7.57 17.45
CA ILE A 341 -26.99 6.50 18.12
C ILE A 341 -25.49 6.66 17.80
N ALA A 342 -24.69 6.82 18.84
CA ALA A 342 -23.25 6.84 18.75
C ALA A 342 -22.63 5.67 19.53
N PHE A 343 -22.15 4.66 18.84
CA PHE A 343 -21.40 3.56 19.43
C PHE A 343 -19.90 3.72 19.14
N THR A 344 -19.07 3.64 20.19
CA THR A 344 -17.61 3.74 20.03
C THR A 344 -16.89 2.70 20.87
N GLN A 345 -16.23 1.76 20.20
CA GLN A 345 -15.25 0.86 20.82
C GLN A 345 -13.85 1.45 20.61
N ILE A 346 -13.19 1.86 21.69
CA ILE A 346 -11.86 2.44 21.63
C ILE A 346 -10.79 1.35 21.60
N GLN A 347 -11.02 0.25 22.31
CA GLN A 347 -10.20 -0.96 22.38
C GLN A 347 -10.98 -2.09 23.06
N GLY A 348 -10.37 -3.26 23.20
CA GLY A 348 -10.95 -4.40 23.90
C GLY A 348 -11.68 -5.34 22.96
N LYS A 349 -12.50 -6.20 23.55
CA LYS A 349 -13.22 -7.25 22.84
C LYS A 349 -14.71 -7.23 23.17
N ILE A 350 -15.53 -7.32 22.13
CA ILE A 350 -16.98 -7.48 22.27
C ILE A 350 -17.38 -8.80 21.63
N SER A 351 -18.12 -9.64 22.35
CA SER A 351 -18.59 -10.91 21.83
C SER A 351 -20.02 -11.22 22.24
N GLY A 352 -20.77 -11.81 21.32
CA GLY A 352 -22.14 -12.28 21.56
C GLY A 352 -22.44 -13.54 20.77
N THR A 353 -23.34 -14.39 21.27
CA THR A 353 -23.80 -15.59 20.56
C THR A 353 -24.81 -15.27 19.45
N GLN A 354 -25.41 -14.08 19.47
CA GLN A 354 -26.23 -13.55 18.38
C GLN A 354 -25.40 -12.60 17.54
N SER A 355 -25.29 -11.35 17.95
CA SER A 355 -24.41 -10.36 17.34
C SER A 355 -23.31 -9.94 18.31
N GLY A 356 -22.15 -9.53 17.80
CA GLY A 356 -21.20 -8.81 18.65
C GLY A 356 -21.80 -7.49 19.08
N ILE A 357 -22.25 -6.70 18.12
CA ILE A 357 -22.96 -5.43 18.31
C ILE A 357 -24.27 -5.51 17.52
N ASP A 358 -25.37 -5.17 18.16
CA ASP A 358 -26.71 -5.13 17.58
C ASP A 358 -27.35 -3.77 17.84
N ILE A 359 -27.65 -3.02 16.78
CA ILE A 359 -28.18 -1.66 16.86
C ILE A 359 -29.49 -1.57 16.07
N LEU A 360 -30.53 -1.14 16.71
CA LEU A 360 -31.83 -0.93 16.12
C LEU A 360 -32.26 0.55 16.31
N ASN A 361 -32.33 1.27 15.20
CA ASN A 361 -32.89 2.62 15.18
C ASN A 361 -34.25 2.58 14.46
N ARG A 362 -35.33 3.07 15.10
CA ARG A 362 -36.70 2.87 14.59
C ARG A 362 -37.29 4.08 13.87
N GLU A 363 -36.76 5.29 14.10
CA GLU A 363 -37.44 6.52 13.63
C GLU A 363 -36.52 7.41 12.80
N THR A 364 -36.00 8.44 13.41
CA THR A 364 -35.12 9.44 12.78
C THR A 364 -33.83 9.49 13.58
N GLY A 365 -32.81 10.09 13.07
CA GLY A 365 -31.49 10.16 13.69
C GLY A 365 -30.48 9.27 13.00
N ALA A 366 -29.22 9.65 13.12
CA ALA A 366 -28.11 8.94 12.51
C ALA A 366 -27.56 7.86 13.44
N THR A 367 -27.13 6.75 12.84
CA THR A 367 -26.39 5.71 13.55
C THR A 367 -24.92 5.79 13.18
N THR A 368 -24.04 5.99 14.15
CA THR A 368 -22.59 6.01 13.97
C THR A 368 -21.92 4.94 14.83
N VAL A 369 -21.16 4.06 14.21
CA VAL A 369 -20.43 2.96 14.85
C VAL A 369 -18.94 3.12 14.56
N ASN A 370 -18.14 3.35 15.60
CA ASN A 370 -16.69 3.49 15.51
C ASN A 370 -16.00 2.34 16.24
N ILE A 371 -15.24 1.54 15.54
CA ILE A 371 -14.60 0.32 16.09
C ILE A 371 -13.09 0.42 15.97
N SER A 372 -12.39 0.17 17.09
CA SER A 372 -10.94 0.03 17.16
C SER A 372 -10.50 -1.19 18.00
N GLY A 373 -11.33 -2.20 18.11
CA GLY A 373 -11.08 -3.45 18.83
C GLY A 373 -11.69 -4.67 18.14
N GLU A 374 -11.62 -5.81 18.81
CA GLU A 374 -12.18 -7.06 18.30
C GLU A 374 -13.69 -7.13 18.53
N VAL A 375 -14.46 -7.52 17.49
CA VAL A 375 -15.90 -7.76 17.57
C VAL A 375 -16.23 -9.13 16.98
N ILE A 376 -16.80 -10.00 17.81
CA ILE A 376 -17.15 -11.36 17.40
C ILE A 376 -18.65 -11.57 17.55
N GLY A 377 -19.32 -11.84 16.45
CA GLY A 377 -20.71 -12.28 16.43
C GLY A 377 -20.86 -13.80 16.41
N GLY A 378 -22.03 -14.27 16.75
CA GLY A 378 -22.42 -15.66 16.66
C GLY A 378 -23.32 -15.92 15.44
N SER A 379 -24.62 -16.17 15.71
CA SER A 379 -25.59 -16.64 14.71
C SER A 379 -26.12 -15.55 13.76
N VAL A 380 -25.96 -14.26 14.09
CA VAL A 380 -26.49 -13.15 13.28
C VAL A 380 -25.34 -12.44 12.54
N ALA A 381 -24.55 -11.61 13.22
CA ALA A 381 -23.47 -10.87 12.59
C ALA A 381 -22.41 -10.42 13.62
N GLY A 382 -21.22 -10.02 13.15
CA GLY A 382 -20.28 -9.28 13.98
C GLY A 382 -20.87 -7.94 14.41
N ILE A 383 -21.26 -7.12 13.44
CA ILE A 383 -22.00 -5.88 13.63
C ILE A 383 -23.30 -5.99 12.84
N ASN A 384 -24.42 -5.84 13.52
CA ASN A 384 -25.76 -5.77 12.93
C ASN A 384 -26.35 -4.38 13.21
N THR A 385 -26.76 -3.67 12.16
CA THR A 385 -27.49 -2.41 12.27
C THR A 385 -28.77 -2.50 11.45
N ASP A 386 -29.89 -2.17 12.07
CA ASP A 386 -31.21 -2.14 11.44
C ASP A 386 -31.85 -0.76 11.66
N PHE A 387 -32.22 -0.11 10.58
CA PHE A 387 -32.92 1.17 10.62
C PHE A 387 -34.32 0.98 10.08
N ARG A 388 -35.35 1.34 10.85
CA ARG A 388 -36.76 1.11 10.45
C ARG A 388 -37.57 2.39 10.21
N GLY A 389 -36.91 3.55 10.31
CA GLY A 389 -37.51 4.83 10.00
C GLY A 389 -37.37 5.25 8.55
N ASN A 390 -37.67 6.51 8.25
CA ASN A 390 -37.50 7.11 6.93
C ASN A 390 -36.17 7.89 6.88
N ASP A 391 -35.46 7.82 5.77
CA ASP A 391 -34.21 8.58 5.47
C ASP A 391 -33.04 8.34 6.45
N GLY A 392 -32.95 7.15 7.04
CA GLY A 392 -31.90 6.79 7.98
C GLY A 392 -30.50 6.73 7.38
N LYS A 393 -29.53 7.20 8.16
CA LYS A 393 -28.11 7.16 7.80
C LYS A 393 -27.34 6.34 8.81
N THR A 394 -26.66 5.32 8.31
CA THR A 394 -25.75 4.49 9.12
C THR A 394 -24.32 4.68 8.66
N THR A 395 -23.43 5.02 9.59
CA THR A 395 -21.98 5.11 9.31
C THR A 395 -21.22 4.15 10.20
N ILE A 396 -20.51 3.21 9.60
CA ILE A 396 -19.65 2.23 10.30
C ILE A 396 -18.20 2.52 9.94
N ASN A 397 -17.41 2.95 10.91
CA ASN A 397 -16.01 3.22 10.77
C ASN A 397 -15.17 2.14 11.46
N LEU A 398 -14.50 1.31 10.72
CA LEU A 398 -13.54 0.35 11.25
C LEU A 398 -12.15 0.99 11.20
N ASN A 399 -11.60 1.27 12.37
CA ASN A 399 -10.32 1.96 12.51
C ASN A 399 -9.19 0.98 12.81
N GLN A 400 -7.99 1.49 12.99
CA GLN A 400 -6.84 0.69 13.34
C GLN A 400 -7.10 -0.17 14.60
N GLY A 401 -6.91 -1.48 14.46
CA GLY A 401 -7.16 -2.46 15.52
C GLY A 401 -8.55 -3.10 15.48
N ALA A 402 -9.46 -2.64 14.61
CA ALA A 402 -10.72 -3.32 14.38
C ALA A 402 -10.50 -4.70 13.75
N ASP A 403 -11.06 -5.76 14.33
CA ASP A 403 -11.10 -7.12 13.78
C ASP A 403 -12.52 -7.67 13.93
N ILE A 404 -13.23 -7.76 12.81
CA ILE A 404 -14.65 -8.09 12.79
C ILE A 404 -14.87 -9.48 12.19
N SER A 405 -15.58 -10.33 12.91
CA SER A 405 -15.94 -11.67 12.45
C SER A 405 -17.23 -12.16 13.07
N ALA A 406 -17.83 -13.22 12.52
CA ALA A 406 -18.95 -13.91 13.12
C ALA A 406 -18.99 -15.39 12.73
N ALA A 407 -19.57 -16.25 13.59
CA ALA A 407 -19.76 -17.66 13.30
C ALA A 407 -20.76 -17.90 12.15
N SER A 408 -21.70 -16.99 11.92
CA SER A 408 -22.61 -16.98 10.77
C SER A 408 -21.88 -16.76 9.43
N GLY A 409 -20.65 -16.28 9.46
CA GLY A 409 -19.92 -15.79 8.29
C GLY A 409 -20.27 -14.36 7.88
N ILE A 410 -21.21 -13.69 8.54
CA ILE A 410 -21.61 -12.29 8.27
C ILE A 410 -20.88 -11.37 9.23
N ALA A 411 -19.85 -10.70 8.76
CA ALA A 411 -19.09 -9.77 9.59
C ALA A 411 -19.89 -8.47 9.86
N ILE A 412 -20.49 -7.92 8.81
CA ILE A 412 -21.27 -6.67 8.91
C ILE A 412 -22.58 -6.87 8.15
N ARG A 413 -23.67 -6.50 8.81
CA ARG A 413 -24.99 -6.39 8.22
C ARG A 413 -25.57 -5.01 8.54
N SER A 414 -26.07 -4.31 7.53
CA SER A 414 -26.77 -3.03 7.72
C SER A 414 -28.00 -3.02 6.84
N THR A 415 -29.18 -2.87 7.43
CA THR A 415 -30.47 -2.95 6.71
C THR A 415 -31.23 -1.66 6.81
N HIS A 416 -32.01 -1.35 5.78
CA HIS A 416 -33.00 -0.25 5.70
C HIS A 416 -32.41 1.16 5.93
N SER A 417 -31.16 1.41 5.57
CA SER A 417 -30.53 2.74 5.72
C SER A 417 -29.57 3.03 4.58
N ASP A 418 -29.32 4.30 4.31
CA ASP A 418 -28.16 4.72 3.54
C ASP A 418 -26.88 4.42 4.36
N ALA A 419 -26.30 3.24 4.12
CA ALA A 419 -25.15 2.79 4.90
C ALA A 419 -23.83 3.23 4.26
N THR A 420 -22.95 3.82 5.06
CA THR A 420 -21.56 4.06 4.70
C THR A 420 -20.65 3.23 5.59
N VAL A 421 -19.93 2.27 5.00
CA VAL A 421 -18.96 1.42 5.70
C VAL A 421 -17.55 1.78 5.27
N ASN A 422 -16.71 2.16 6.23
CA ASN A 422 -15.33 2.57 6.00
C ASN A 422 -14.37 1.56 6.66
N LEU A 423 -13.66 0.77 5.84
CA LEU A 423 -12.54 -0.05 6.29
C LEU A 423 -11.27 0.81 6.21
N ASN A 424 -10.82 1.32 7.35
CA ASN A 424 -9.65 2.19 7.40
C ASN A 424 -8.35 1.38 7.60
N ASN A 425 -7.21 2.05 7.50
CA ASN A 425 -5.90 1.44 7.68
C ASN A 425 -5.80 0.67 9.01
N GLY A 426 -5.37 -0.59 8.93
CA GLY A 426 -5.22 -1.49 10.07
C GLY A 426 -6.53 -2.14 10.56
N ALA A 427 -7.66 -1.91 9.88
CA ALA A 427 -8.90 -2.65 10.11
C ALA A 427 -8.88 -3.98 9.36
N LYS A 428 -9.45 -5.01 9.96
CA LYS A 428 -9.60 -6.35 9.39
C LYS A 428 -11.06 -6.80 9.46
N VAL A 429 -11.54 -7.40 8.39
CA VAL A 429 -12.88 -7.98 8.31
C VAL A 429 -12.78 -9.39 7.73
N SER A 430 -13.41 -10.35 8.43
CA SER A 430 -13.45 -11.74 8.01
C SER A 430 -14.90 -12.20 7.85
N GLY A 431 -15.31 -12.48 6.61
CA GLY A 431 -16.67 -12.89 6.25
C GLY A 431 -17.34 -11.96 5.25
N GLN A 432 -18.65 -11.84 5.35
CA GLN A 432 -19.49 -11.09 4.42
C GLN A 432 -19.81 -9.69 4.95
N ILE A 433 -19.90 -8.73 4.03
CA ILE A 433 -20.50 -7.40 4.25
C ILE A 433 -21.78 -7.35 3.43
N LEU A 434 -22.92 -7.31 4.10
CA LEU A 434 -24.24 -7.30 3.50
C LEU A 434 -24.94 -6.00 3.81
N LEU A 435 -25.16 -5.17 2.80
CA LEU A 435 -25.88 -3.91 2.91
C LEU A 435 -27.26 -4.10 2.28
N GLY A 436 -28.28 -3.69 3.01
CA GLY A 436 -29.66 -3.80 2.55
C GLY A 436 -30.12 -2.65 1.67
N ASN A 437 -31.41 -2.42 1.64
CA ASN A 437 -32.02 -1.36 0.83
C ASN A 437 -31.56 0.03 1.28
N GLY A 438 -31.00 0.84 0.35
CA GLY A 438 -30.48 2.18 0.58
C GLY A 438 -29.37 2.60 -0.37
N ASN A 439 -28.99 3.88 -0.35
CA ASN A 439 -27.84 4.38 -1.10
C ASN A 439 -26.53 4.05 -0.39
N ASN A 440 -26.09 2.84 -0.55
CA ASN A 440 -24.99 2.27 0.23
C ASN A 440 -23.62 2.64 -0.35
N THR A 441 -22.67 2.86 0.52
CA THR A 441 -21.27 3.12 0.16
C THR A 441 -20.34 2.23 0.96
N LEU A 442 -19.50 1.45 0.30
CA LEU A 442 -18.40 0.71 0.92
C LEU A 442 -17.06 1.28 0.48
N ASN A 443 -16.25 1.69 1.42
CA ASN A 443 -14.91 2.21 1.20
C ASN A 443 -13.86 1.22 1.71
N LEU A 444 -13.16 0.55 0.80
CA LEU A 444 -12.02 -0.30 1.10
C LEU A 444 -10.74 0.56 1.02
N ASN A 445 -10.38 1.18 2.16
CA ASN A 445 -9.29 2.13 2.19
C ASN A 445 -7.91 1.44 2.27
N GLN A 446 -6.88 2.16 1.84
CA GLN A 446 -5.52 1.65 1.82
C GLN A 446 -5.06 1.18 3.21
N GLY A 447 -4.48 -0.03 3.27
CA GLY A 447 -3.94 -0.61 4.49
C GLY A 447 -4.97 -1.33 5.37
N SER A 448 -6.23 -1.45 4.96
CA SER A 448 -7.17 -2.39 5.58
C SER A 448 -6.87 -3.82 5.12
N ASP A 449 -7.15 -4.80 5.96
CA ASP A 449 -7.01 -6.22 5.63
C ASP A 449 -8.35 -6.77 5.13
N VAL A 450 -8.43 -6.99 3.83
CA VAL A 450 -9.59 -7.53 3.13
C VAL A 450 -9.43 -9.01 2.76
N SER A 451 -8.33 -9.65 3.18
CA SER A 451 -8.03 -11.05 2.81
C SER A 451 -9.03 -12.07 3.37
N GLY A 452 -9.77 -11.68 4.41
CA GLY A 452 -10.83 -12.49 4.99
C GLY A 452 -12.22 -12.24 4.42
N LEU A 453 -12.39 -11.29 3.50
CA LEU A 453 -13.70 -11.02 2.88
C LEU A 453 -14.09 -12.16 1.94
N THR A 454 -15.36 -12.52 1.95
CA THR A 454 -15.94 -13.55 1.06
C THR A 454 -17.01 -12.98 0.14
N VAL A 455 -17.85 -12.08 0.65
CA VAL A 455 -18.92 -11.40 -0.10
C VAL A 455 -18.96 -9.94 0.29
N ILE A 456 -19.11 -9.07 -0.69
CA ILE A 456 -19.49 -7.67 -0.49
C ILE A 456 -20.73 -7.40 -1.35
N ASN A 457 -21.86 -7.21 -0.70
CA ASN A 457 -23.15 -7.02 -1.35
C ASN A 457 -23.64 -5.60 -1.06
N GLY A 458 -23.84 -4.81 -2.12
CA GLY A 458 -24.29 -3.43 -2.02
C GLY A 458 -25.79 -3.28 -1.75
N ASN A 459 -26.58 -4.28 -2.11
CA ASN A 459 -28.01 -4.37 -1.84
C ASN A 459 -28.41 -5.84 -1.68
N ASP A 460 -28.67 -6.26 -0.45
CA ASP A 460 -29.04 -7.63 -0.09
C ASP A 460 -30.58 -7.82 -0.01
N ASP A 461 -31.37 -6.87 -0.53
CA ASP A 461 -32.81 -6.95 -0.55
C ASP A 461 -33.30 -7.57 -1.85
N ASP A 462 -34.23 -8.55 -1.77
CA ASP A 462 -34.84 -9.23 -2.92
C ASP A 462 -35.91 -8.37 -3.61
N ASP A 463 -36.34 -7.24 -3.05
CA ASP A 463 -37.32 -6.32 -3.61
C ASP A 463 -36.68 -4.97 -3.96
N PRO A 464 -36.23 -4.79 -5.22
CA PRO A 464 -35.59 -3.54 -5.64
C PRO A 464 -36.64 -2.45 -5.82
N GLU A 465 -37.05 -1.83 -4.73
CA GLU A 465 -37.77 -0.56 -4.84
C GLU A 465 -36.82 0.56 -5.23
N ASP A 466 -37.10 1.14 -6.39
CA ASP A 466 -36.77 2.47 -6.88
C ASP A 466 -35.37 3.08 -6.60
N SER A 467 -34.66 3.33 -7.70
CA SER A 467 -33.57 4.33 -7.85
C SER A 467 -32.51 4.42 -6.73
N ILE A 468 -32.18 3.34 -6.06
CA ILE A 468 -31.04 3.31 -5.13
C ILE A 468 -29.73 3.30 -5.91
N THR A 469 -28.72 3.97 -5.35
CA THR A 469 -27.37 4.00 -5.94
C THR A 469 -26.36 3.44 -4.94
N THR A 470 -25.82 2.29 -5.26
CA THR A 470 -24.77 1.64 -4.45
C THR A 470 -23.38 1.93 -5.00
N THR A 471 -22.45 2.29 -4.14
CA THR A 471 -21.09 2.69 -4.53
C THR A 471 -20.03 1.87 -3.78
N LEU A 472 -19.18 1.21 -4.53
CA LEU A 472 -17.99 0.51 -4.03
C LEU A 472 -16.72 1.29 -4.40
N ASN A 473 -15.96 1.70 -3.42
CA ASN A 473 -14.68 2.39 -3.60
C ASN A 473 -13.53 1.47 -3.19
N ILE A 474 -12.76 1.00 -4.15
CA ILE A 474 -11.61 0.10 -3.98
C ILE A 474 -10.33 0.94 -4.02
N ASN A 475 -9.76 1.26 -2.85
CA ASN A 475 -8.53 2.04 -2.73
C ASN A 475 -7.31 1.16 -2.37
N GLN A 476 -7.42 -0.14 -2.54
CA GLN A 476 -6.37 -1.14 -2.30
C GLN A 476 -6.49 -2.32 -3.27
N SER A 477 -5.76 -3.41 -3.02
CA SER A 477 -5.87 -4.61 -3.85
C SER A 477 -7.04 -5.48 -3.42
N LEU A 478 -7.88 -5.84 -4.39
CA LEU A 478 -9.01 -6.75 -4.23
C LEU A 478 -9.05 -7.71 -5.42
N THR A 479 -9.35 -8.99 -5.19
CA THR A 479 -9.62 -9.97 -6.23
C THR A 479 -11.06 -10.45 -6.10
N GLY A 480 -11.83 -10.42 -7.19
CA GLY A 480 -13.22 -10.83 -7.12
C GLY A 480 -13.97 -10.72 -8.44
N SER A 481 -15.21 -11.15 -8.41
CA SER A 481 -16.17 -11.15 -9.53
C SER A 481 -17.61 -11.12 -9.02
N SER A 482 -18.58 -11.00 -9.93
CA SER A 482 -20.00 -11.05 -9.56
C SER A 482 -20.56 -12.47 -9.38
N PHE A 483 -19.71 -13.48 -9.33
CA PHE A 483 -20.13 -14.85 -9.08
C PHE A 483 -19.96 -15.25 -7.60
N THR A 484 -20.89 -16.04 -7.09
CA THR A 484 -20.93 -16.48 -5.69
C THR A 484 -20.02 -17.68 -5.39
N GLU A 485 -19.44 -18.31 -6.40
CA GLU A 485 -18.57 -19.49 -6.27
C GLU A 485 -17.19 -19.17 -6.87
N GLY A 486 -16.44 -18.30 -6.20
CA GLY A 486 -15.04 -18.00 -6.54
C GLY A 486 -14.06 -19.04 -5.99
N ALA A 487 -12.84 -19.04 -6.52
CA ALA A 487 -11.73 -19.79 -5.93
C ALA A 487 -11.46 -19.30 -4.49
N ALA A 488 -10.88 -20.14 -3.64
CA ALA A 488 -10.56 -19.75 -2.28
C ALA A 488 -9.67 -18.48 -2.29
N GLY A 489 -10.17 -17.39 -1.73
CA GLY A 489 -9.53 -16.06 -1.71
C GLY A 489 -10.15 -15.02 -2.62
N ASP A 490 -11.14 -15.37 -3.45
CA ASP A 490 -11.88 -14.43 -4.28
C ASP A 490 -13.11 -13.90 -3.54
N VAL A 491 -13.41 -12.62 -3.76
CA VAL A 491 -14.55 -11.93 -3.16
C VAL A 491 -15.71 -11.87 -4.14
N ALA A 492 -16.90 -12.30 -3.73
CA ALA A 492 -18.11 -12.06 -4.50
C ALA A 492 -18.53 -10.59 -4.37
N ILE A 493 -18.56 -9.88 -5.50
CA ILE A 493 -18.89 -8.44 -5.62
C ILE A 493 -20.28 -8.35 -6.22
N LEU A 494 -21.29 -8.08 -5.40
CA LEU A 494 -22.70 -8.19 -5.76
C LEU A 494 -23.44 -6.85 -5.62
N ASN A 495 -24.34 -6.57 -6.56
CA ASN A 495 -25.33 -5.49 -6.48
C ASN A 495 -24.72 -4.08 -6.23
N TRP A 496 -23.69 -3.76 -7.01
CA TRP A 496 -23.07 -2.43 -7.02
C TRP A 496 -23.40 -1.70 -8.33
N ASN A 497 -24.02 -0.50 -8.25
CA ASN A 497 -24.23 0.34 -9.43
C ASN A 497 -22.93 1.01 -9.88
N ILE A 498 -22.14 1.51 -8.94
CA ILE A 498 -20.89 2.22 -9.20
C ILE A 498 -19.73 1.53 -8.51
N ILE A 499 -18.70 1.21 -9.30
CA ILE A 499 -17.43 0.68 -8.77
C ILE A 499 -16.31 1.65 -9.15
N ASN A 500 -15.65 2.22 -8.17
CA ASN A 500 -14.51 3.11 -8.35
C ASN A 500 -13.22 2.37 -7.93
N VAL A 501 -12.26 2.27 -8.82
CA VAL A 501 -10.94 1.66 -8.56
C VAL A 501 -9.90 2.75 -8.48
N GLY A 502 -9.39 2.98 -7.27
CA GLY A 502 -8.50 4.09 -6.96
C GLY A 502 -9.21 5.42 -6.80
N ASN A 503 -8.44 6.42 -6.41
CA ASN A 503 -8.93 7.77 -6.29
C ASN A 503 -7.83 8.74 -6.78
N ALA A 504 -8.23 9.86 -7.39
CA ALA A 504 -7.32 10.82 -8.02
C ALA A 504 -6.33 11.50 -7.05
N ALA A 505 -6.62 11.49 -5.74
CA ALA A 505 -5.77 12.07 -4.70
C ALA A 505 -4.74 11.07 -4.14
N GLN A 506 -4.89 9.78 -4.41
CA GLN A 506 -3.98 8.72 -3.93
C GLN A 506 -3.18 8.16 -5.10
N THR A 507 -1.90 8.43 -5.11
CA THR A 507 -1.02 8.25 -6.26
C THR A 507 -0.57 6.80 -6.54
N ARG A 508 -0.95 5.76 -5.80
CA ARG A 508 -0.56 4.35 -6.12
C ARG A 508 -1.36 3.30 -5.34
N ASN A 509 -1.62 2.17 -5.99
CA ASN A 509 -1.88 0.81 -5.48
C ASN A 509 -3.34 0.40 -5.26
N ALA A 510 -4.32 1.02 -5.87
CA ALA A 510 -5.63 0.39 -5.96
C ALA A 510 -5.64 -0.57 -7.16
N THR A 511 -5.92 -1.84 -6.92
CA THR A 511 -5.97 -2.85 -7.97
C THR A 511 -7.19 -3.74 -7.79
N LEU A 512 -8.06 -3.77 -8.78
CA LEU A 512 -9.09 -4.79 -8.87
C LEU A 512 -8.63 -5.87 -9.84
N THR A 513 -8.47 -7.10 -9.35
CA THR A 513 -8.18 -8.25 -10.20
C THR A 513 -9.48 -9.01 -10.43
N LEU A 514 -9.89 -9.09 -11.69
CA LEU A 514 -11.12 -9.77 -12.11
C LEU A 514 -10.89 -11.27 -12.18
N SER A 515 -11.59 -12.03 -11.36
CA SER A 515 -11.59 -13.50 -11.38
C SER A 515 -12.73 -14.09 -12.19
N GLY A 516 -13.58 -13.24 -12.77
CA GLY A 516 -14.73 -13.56 -13.63
C GLY A 516 -15.46 -12.29 -14.03
N ASP A 517 -16.66 -12.43 -14.56
CA ASP A 517 -17.49 -11.30 -14.98
C ASP A 517 -17.85 -10.39 -13.80
N LEU A 518 -18.00 -9.11 -14.09
CA LEU A 518 -18.34 -8.08 -13.09
C LEU A 518 -19.54 -7.26 -13.56
N ASN A 519 -20.58 -7.25 -12.74
CA ASN A 519 -21.81 -6.50 -12.99
C ASN A 519 -21.78 -5.19 -12.20
N ALA A 520 -21.86 -4.09 -12.91
CA ALA A 520 -22.07 -2.75 -12.36
C ALA A 520 -22.59 -1.86 -13.48
N ASP A 521 -23.32 -0.79 -13.17
CA ASP A 521 -23.77 0.16 -14.19
C ASP A 521 -22.61 1.02 -14.70
N GLN A 522 -21.68 1.32 -13.80
CA GLN A 522 -20.50 2.13 -14.11
C GLN A 522 -19.26 1.65 -13.34
N ILE A 523 -18.15 1.50 -14.05
CA ILE A 523 -16.83 1.22 -13.50
C ILE A 523 -15.91 2.39 -13.83
N THR A 524 -15.35 3.04 -12.82
CA THR A 524 -14.40 4.15 -12.98
C THR A 524 -13.03 3.75 -12.49
N ILE A 525 -12.04 3.79 -13.38
CA ILE A 525 -10.63 3.53 -13.06
C ILE A 525 -9.93 4.89 -12.95
N ALA A 526 -9.65 5.33 -11.74
CA ALA A 526 -8.98 6.61 -11.49
C ALA A 526 -7.49 6.54 -11.89
N SER A 527 -6.84 7.69 -12.01
CA SER A 527 -5.42 7.78 -12.47
C SER A 527 -4.41 6.95 -11.65
N GLY A 528 -4.72 6.61 -10.41
CA GLY A 528 -3.92 5.70 -9.56
C GLY A 528 -4.46 4.27 -9.51
N GLY A 529 -5.58 3.98 -10.18
CA GLY A 529 -6.25 2.69 -10.17
C GLY A 529 -5.79 1.76 -11.29
N ARG A 530 -5.93 0.48 -11.05
CA ARG A 530 -5.69 -0.57 -12.05
C ARG A 530 -6.79 -1.63 -11.99
N VAL A 531 -7.25 -2.06 -13.14
CA VAL A 531 -8.09 -3.25 -13.30
C VAL A 531 -7.32 -4.27 -14.11
N ASN A 532 -7.20 -5.48 -13.56
CA ASN A 532 -6.48 -6.59 -14.15
C ASN A 532 -7.41 -7.77 -14.43
N VAL A 533 -7.10 -8.60 -15.42
CA VAL A 533 -7.75 -9.90 -15.61
C VAL A 533 -6.90 -10.98 -14.94
N SER A 534 -7.51 -11.81 -14.09
CA SER A 534 -6.80 -12.91 -13.42
C SER A 534 -6.35 -13.97 -14.42
N SER A 535 -5.24 -14.60 -14.14
CA SER A 535 -4.70 -15.73 -14.89
C SER A 535 -5.61 -16.95 -14.98
N ALA A 536 -6.52 -17.09 -14.04
CA ALA A 536 -7.44 -18.21 -14.01
C ALA A 536 -8.56 -18.11 -15.07
N VAL A 537 -8.78 -16.92 -15.63
CA VAL A 537 -9.84 -16.64 -16.61
C VAL A 537 -9.27 -15.95 -17.85
N ARG A 538 -9.86 -16.25 -19.01
CA ARG A 538 -9.43 -15.69 -20.30
C ARG A 538 -10.44 -14.72 -20.90
N ASP A 539 -11.69 -15.01 -20.71
CA ASP A 539 -12.81 -14.20 -21.19
C ASP A 539 -13.51 -13.63 -19.97
N VAL A 540 -13.60 -12.31 -19.88
CA VAL A 540 -14.25 -11.58 -18.78
C VAL A 540 -15.15 -10.51 -19.38
N THR A 541 -16.34 -10.35 -18.79
CA THR A 541 -17.32 -9.34 -19.19
C THR A 541 -17.54 -8.31 -18.08
N LEU A 542 -17.48 -7.04 -18.45
CA LEU A 542 -17.92 -5.91 -17.63
C LEU A 542 -19.29 -5.45 -18.17
N ALA A 543 -20.33 -5.56 -17.37
CA ALA A 543 -21.69 -5.33 -17.86
C ALA A 543 -21.99 -3.86 -18.19
N GLY A 544 -21.43 -2.91 -17.42
CA GLY A 544 -21.74 -1.49 -17.55
C GLY A 544 -20.74 -0.67 -18.34
N LYS A 545 -20.82 0.65 -18.14
CA LYS A 545 -19.90 1.63 -18.75
C LYS A 545 -18.56 1.62 -18.03
N VAL A 546 -17.47 1.84 -18.78
CA VAL A 546 -16.13 1.92 -18.23
C VAL A 546 -15.50 3.28 -18.54
N ASN A 547 -15.11 4.02 -17.49
CA ASN A 547 -14.31 5.24 -17.58
C ASN A 547 -12.87 4.94 -17.13
N ASN A 548 -11.90 5.07 -18.02
CA ASN A 548 -10.51 4.72 -17.74
C ASN A 548 -9.58 5.93 -17.76
N ALA A 549 -9.21 6.43 -16.58
CA ALA A 549 -8.13 7.38 -16.37
C ALA A 549 -6.87 6.71 -15.78
N GLY A 550 -6.94 5.42 -15.44
CA GLY A 550 -5.88 4.62 -14.84
C GLY A 550 -5.31 3.58 -15.81
N SER A 551 -5.26 2.33 -15.38
CA SER A 551 -4.74 1.23 -16.19
C SER A 551 -5.73 0.06 -16.27
N LEU A 552 -6.04 -0.35 -17.47
CA LEU A 552 -6.75 -1.57 -17.79
C LEU A 552 -5.72 -2.56 -18.35
N ASP A 553 -5.44 -3.63 -17.64
CA ASP A 553 -4.29 -4.50 -17.89
C ASP A 553 -4.73 -5.96 -18.11
N LEU A 554 -4.66 -6.41 -19.35
CA LEU A 554 -4.90 -7.79 -19.74
C LEU A 554 -3.60 -8.59 -19.85
N GLY A 555 -2.45 -7.88 -19.78
CA GLY A 555 -1.13 -8.41 -20.04
C GLY A 555 -0.35 -8.93 -18.82
N ILE A 556 -1.00 -9.20 -17.68
CA ILE A 556 -0.32 -9.64 -16.45
C ILE A 556 0.34 -11.01 -16.63
N GLU A 557 -0.24 -11.87 -17.41
CA GLU A 557 0.31 -13.19 -17.70
C GLU A 557 0.88 -13.31 -19.11
N ARG A 558 1.73 -14.34 -19.29
CA ARG A 558 2.41 -14.58 -20.55
C ARG A 558 1.52 -15.36 -21.54
N ASN A 559 0.30 -14.91 -21.77
CA ASN A 559 -0.55 -15.37 -22.87
C ASN A 559 -1.02 -14.16 -23.68
N SER A 560 -1.51 -14.38 -24.88
CA SER A 560 -1.94 -13.34 -25.83
C SER A 560 -3.32 -13.68 -26.42
N ASP A 561 -4.20 -14.25 -25.60
CA ASP A 561 -5.54 -14.64 -25.99
C ASP A 561 -6.62 -14.23 -24.96
N ASN A 562 -6.28 -13.36 -24.00
CA ASN A 562 -7.24 -12.80 -23.06
C ASN A 562 -8.23 -11.87 -23.77
N ARG A 563 -9.49 -11.91 -23.36
CA ARG A 563 -10.54 -11.04 -23.87
C ARG A 563 -11.25 -10.36 -22.72
N LEU A 564 -11.37 -9.05 -22.81
CA LEU A 564 -12.20 -8.26 -21.92
C LEU A 564 -13.32 -7.63 -22.76
N THR A 565 -14.56 -8.01 -22.47
CA THR A 565 -15.74 -7.46 -23.09
C THR A 565 -16.38 -6.41 -22.20
N ILE A 566 -16.64 -5.24 -22.74
CA ILE A 566 -17.41 -4.17 -22.09
C ILE A 566 -18.75 -4.11 -22.81
N GLU A 567 -19.85 -4.41 -22.11
CA GLU A 567 -21.19 -4.37 -22.70
C GLU A 567 -21.69 -2.93 -22.93
N GLY A 568 -21.33 -2.02 -22.06
CA GLY A 568 -21.63 -0.60 -22.18
C GLY A 568 -20.60 0.18 -22.99
N ASP A 569 -20.58 1.50 -22.79
CA ASP A 569 -19.64 2.41 -23.43
C ASP A 569 -18.27 2.38 -22.75
N TYR A 570 -17.23 2.67 -23.51
CA TYR A 570 -15.88 2.88 -23.00
C TYR A 570 -15.41 4.32 -23.24
N SER A 571 -14.99 4.99 -22.18
CA SER A 571 -14.38 6.33 -22.27
C SER A 571 -12.95 6.31 -21.76
N GLY A 572 -11.98 6.61 -22.60
CA GLY A 572 -10.59 6.83 -22.21
C GLY A 572 -10.35 8.27 -21.75
N ASP A 573 -9.88 8.43 -20.52
CA ASP A 573 -9.43 9.74 -20.00
C ASP A 573 -7.92 9.72 -19.78
N ASN A 574 -7.18 9.56 -20.88
CA ASN A 574 -5.72 9.37 -20.90
C ASN A 574 -5.23 8.13 -20.10
N GLY A 575 -6.11 7.17 -19.87
CA GLY A 575 -5.77 5.90 -19.25
C GLY A 575 -4.93 5.01 -20.15
N ASN A 576 -4.39 3.94 -19.57
CA ASN A 576 -3.55 2.97 -20.27
C ASN A 576 -4.31 1.66 -20.47
N LEU A 577 -4.19 1.07 -21.65
CA LEU A 577 -4.60 -0.29 -22.00
C LEU A 577 -3.34 -1.12 -22.22
N VAL A 578 -3.10 -2.12 -21.37
CA VAL A 578 -1.93 -3.00 -21.46
C VAL A 578 -2.35 -4.35 -22.01
N LEU A 579 -1.72 -4.77 -23.08
CA LEU A 579 -2.03 -6.01 -23.80
C LEU A 579 -0.76 -6.81 -24.05
N ASN A 580 -0.87 -8.13 -24.02
CA ASN A 580 0.15 -9.02 -24.58
C ASN A 580 -0.13 -9.28 -26.06
N SER A 581 0.92 -9.45 -26.83
CA SER A 581 0.81 -9.83 -28.23
C SER A 581 2.01 -10.65 -28.66
N VAL A 582 1.82 -11.62 -29.52
CA VAL A 582 2.88 -12.25 -30.31
C VAL A 582 3.00 -11.43 -31.59
N LEU A 583 3.97 -10.51 -31.64
CA LEU A 583 4.14 -9.58 -32.74
C LEU A 583 4.72 -10.29 -33.96
N GLU A 584 3.85 -10.67 -34.89
CA GLU A 584 4.18 -11.31 -36.17
C GLU A 584 3.46 -10.60 -37.32
N GLY A 585 3.24 -11.28 -38.42
CA GLY A 585 2.35 -10.83 -39.49
C GLY A 585 0.87 -10.90 -39.06
N ASP A 586 -0.01 -10.98 -40.04
CA ASP A 586 -1.47 -11.01 -39.81
C ASP A 586 -1.96 -12.22 -38.98
N ASN A 587 -1.13 -13.22 -38.76
CA ASN A 587 -1.44 -14.39 -37.93
C ASN A 587 -0.99 -14.22 -36.45
N GLY A 588 -0.41 -13.08 -36.10
CA GLY A 588 -0.06 -12.77 -34.71
C GLY A 588 -1.30 -12.78 -33.82
N THR A 589 -1.13 -13.17 -32.56
CA THR A 589 -2.18 -13.17 -31.55
C THR A 589 -2.00 -11.98 -30.60
N ALA A 590 -3.10 -11.48 -30.07
CA ALA A 590 -3.07 -10.44 -29.04
C ALA A 590 -4.24 -10.58 -28.09
N ASP A 591 -4.05 -10.12 -26.85
CA ASP A 591 -5.15 -9.81 -25.95
C ASP A 591 -6.06 -8.78 -26.61
N ARG A 592 -7.36 -8.88 -26.33
CA ARG A 592 -8.36 -8.07 -27.02
C ARG A 592 -9.32 -7.39 -26.07
N LEU A 593 -9.47 -6.08 -26.24
CA LEU A 593 -10.58 -5.33 -25.68
C LEU A 593 -11.76 -5.33 -26.68
N ILE A 594 -12.93 -5.74 -26.24
CA ILE A 594 -14.16 -5.75 -27.03
C ILE A 594 -15.14 -4.76 -26.38
N VAL A 595 -15.58 -3.75 -27.11
CA VAL A 595 -16.55 -2.76 -26.64
C VAL A 595 -17.82 -2.93 -27.46
N ASN A 596 -18.90 -3.38 -26.79
CA ASN A 596 -20.21 -3.56 -27.46
C ASN A 596 -20.96 -2.22 -27.62
N GLY A 597 -20.72 -1.24 -26.73
CA GLY A 597 -21.18 0.13 -26.82
C GLY A 597 -20.26 1.04 -27.65
N ASP A 598 -20.34 2.34 -27.36
CA ASP A 598 -19.57 3.38 -28.03
C ASP A 598 -18.23 3.60 -27.36
N THR A 599 -17.26 4.14 -28.13
CA THR A 599 -15.97 4.56 -27.55
C THR A 599 -15.77 6.07 -27.66
N ALA A 600 -15.19 6.69 -26.62
CA ALA A 600 -14.87 8.10 -26.55
C ALA A 600 -13.51 8.37 -25.90
N GLY A 601 -12.99 9.60 -26.06
CA GLY A 601 -11.77 10.06 -25.38
C GLY A 601 -10.49 9.47 -25.94
N HIS A 602 -9.45 9.43 -25.11
CA HIS A 602 -8.11 9.00 -25.50
C HIS A 602 -7.56 7.93 -24.56
N THR A 603 -6.99 6.86 -25.15
CA THR A 603 -6.37 5.74 -24.41
C THR A 603 -4.98 5.46 -24.95
N TRP A 604 -4.00 5.38 -24.05
CA TRP A 604 -2.66 4.91 -24.37
C TRP A 604 -2.64 3.38 -24.41
N VAL A 605 -1.99 2.81 -25.42
CA VAL A 605 -1.84 1.36 -25.58
C VAL A 605 -0.40 0.95 -25.36
N SER A 606 -0.17 0.06 -24.40
CA SER A 606 1.12 -0.58 -24.12
C SER A 606 1.08 -2.04 -24.56
N ILE A 607 2.06 -2.49 -25.30
CA ILE A 607 2.14 -3.85 -25.80
C ILE A 607 3.36 -4.57 -25.22
N ASN A 608 3.14 -5.73 -24.64
CA ASN A 608 4.19 -6.67 -24.26
C ASN A 608 4.35 -7.74 -25.36
N ASN A 609 5.50 -7.80 -26.02
CA ASN A 609 5.78 -8.84 -27.01
C ASN A 609 6.10 -10.17 -26.33
N LEU A 610 5.32 -11.20 -26.55
CA LEU A 610 5.50 -12.55 -26.01
C LEU A 610 6.32 -13.47 -26.94
N GLY A 611 7.41 -12.95 -27.50
CA GLY A 611 8.34 -13.74 -28.34
C GLY A 611 8.02 -13.74 -29.82
N GLY A 612 7.18 -12.83 -30.30
CA GLY A 612 6.95 -12.59 -31.71
C GLY A 612 8.22 -12.15 -32.41
N GLN A 613 8.48 -12.74 -33.60
CA GLN A 613 9.72 -12.53 -34.35
C GLN A 613 9.71 -11.25 -35.21
N GLY A 614 8.54 -10.62 -35.34
CA GLY A 614 8.32 -9.46 -36.19
C GLY A 614 8.19 -9.82 -37.64
N ALA A 615 7.10 -9.37 -38.27
CA ALA A 615 6.88 -9.55 -39.69
C ALA A 615 6.04 -8.40 -40.27
N LEU A 616 5.98 -8.31 -41.60
CA LEU A 616 5.10 -7.38 -42.28
C LEU A 616 3.65 -7.81 -42.10
N THR A 617 2.79 -6.85 -41.79
CA THR A 617 1.34 -7.04 -41.74
C THR A 617 0.67 -6.41 -42.97
N ASP A 618 -0.45 -7.01 -43.41
CA ASP A 618 -1.35 -6.44 -44.40
C ASP A 618 -2.68 -6.00 -43.70
N LYS A 619 -3.29 -6.92 -42.95
CA LYS A 619 -4.49 -6.65 -42.17
C LYS A 619 -4.15 -6.09 -40.79
N GLY A 620 -3.06 -6.53 -40.16
CA GLY A 620 -2.68 -6.21 -38.82
C GLY A 620 -3.26 -7.17 -37.76
N ILE A 621 -2.74 -7.09 -36.53
CA ILE A 621 -3.18 -7.88 -35.39
C ILE A 621 -4.25 -7.06 -34.64
N GLU A 622 -5.46 -7.56 -34.58
CA GLU A 622 -6.58 -6.86 -33.94
C GLU A 622 -6.45 -6.85 -32.42
N ILE A 623 -6.53 -5.64 -31.80
CA ILE A 623 -6.39 -5.42 -30.35
C ILE A 623 -7.62 -4.80 -29.72
N VAL A 624 -8.41 -4.01 -30.47
CA VAL A 624 -9.67 -3.44 -29.97
C VAL A 624 -10.74 -3.61 -31.03
N THR A 625 -11.84 -4.24 -30.61
CA THR A 625 -13.05 -4.39 -31.42
C THR A 625 -14.12 -3.46 -30.88
N VAL A 626 -14.73 -2.62 -31.72
CA VAL A 626 -15.80 -1.71 -31.32
C VAL A 626 -17.03 -1.99 -32.19
N LYS A 627 -18.17 -2.33 -31.54
CA LYS A 627 -19.43 -2.61 -32.24
C LYS A 627 -20.31 -1.38 -32.37
N GLY A 628 -20.20 -0.42 -31.45
CA GLY A 628 -20.87 0.87 -31.54
C GLY A 628 -20.04 1.92 -32.28
N ASP A 629 -20.28 3.19 -31.97
CA ASP A 629 -19.54 4.31 -32.55
C ASP A 629 -18.11 4.36 -32.01
N SER A 630 -17.14 4.30 -32.92
CA SER A 630 -15.73 4.31 -32.57
C SER A 630 -15.14 5.73 -32.65
N ALA A 631 -15.61 6.64 -31.79
CA ALA A 631 -15.07 8.02 -31.69
C ALA A 631 -13.83 8.14 -30.82
N GLY A 632 -13.61 7.18 -29.92
CA GLY A 632 -12.41 7.08 -29.09
C GLY A 632 -11.14 6.91 -29.91
N THR A 633 -10.01 7.34 -29.35
CA THR A 633 -8.69 7.21 -29.96
C THR A 633 -7.80 6.32 -29.10
N PHE A 634 -7.14 5.34 -29.74
CA PHE A 634 -6.15 4.49 -29.11
C PHE A 634 -4.78 4.76 -29.74
N ALA A 635 -3.81 5.13 -28.94
CA ALA A 635 -2.47 5.49 -29.40
C ALA A 635 -1.41 4.74 -28.60
N LYS A 636 -0.32 4.36 -29.25
CA LYS A 636 0.78 3.69 -28.53
C LYS A 636 1.38 4.59 -27.44
N SER A 637 1.61 4.05 -26.26
CA SER A 637 2.25 4.74 -25.12
C SER A 637 3.77 4.80 -25.25
N GLY A 638 4.36 3.93 -26.09
CA GLY A 638 5.78 3.83 -26.36
C GLY A 638 6.03 3.23 -27.73
N ARG A 639 7.29 3.03 -28.06
CA ARG A 639 7.69 2.39 -29.32
C ARG A 639 7.48 0.88 -29.21
N ILE A 640 6.78 0.29 -30.17
CA ILE A 640 6.48 -1.15 -30.23
C ILE A 640 7.35 -1.75 -31.30
N VAL A 641 8.23 -2.68 -30.96
CA VAL A 641 9.19 -3.29 -31.87
C VAL A 641 9.23 -4.81 -31.72
N ALA A 642 9.42 -5.52 -32.82
CA ALA A 642 9.76 -6.93 -32.83
C ALA A 642 10.63 -7.24 -34.06
N GLY A 643 11.74 -7.93 -33.83
CA GLY A 643 12.69 -8.24 -34.89
C GLY A 643 13.13 -6.99 -35.65
N ALA A 644 12.97 -7.03 -36.96
CA ALA A 644 13.36 -5.95 -37.86
C ALA A 644 12.34 -4.79 -37.98
N TYR A 645 11.18 -4.89 -37.33
CA TYR A 645 10.04 -4.01 -37.61
C TYR A 645 9.59 -3.18 -36.42
N ASP A 646 9.11 -1.98 -36.73
CA ASP A 646 8.26 -1.15 -35.85
C ASP A 646 6.79 -1.46 -36.11
N TYR A 647 5.97 -1.43 -35.03
CA TYR A 647 4.52 -1.52 -35.09
C TYR A 647 3.86 -0.24 -34.63
N ASP A 648 2.69 0.05 -35.18
CA ASP A 648 1.86 1.17 -34.78
C ASP A 648 0.43 0.72 -34.47
N VAL A 649 -0.27 1.49 -33.62
CA VAL A 649 -1.69 1.31 -33.36
C VAL A 649 -2.48 2.09 -34.39
N VAL A 650 -3.16 1.38 -35.28
CA VAL A 650 -3.89 1.98 -36.42
C VAL A 650 -5.37 1.63 -36.40
N LYS A 651 -6.20 2.60 -36.70
CA LYS A 651 -7.65 2.39 -36.87
C LYS A 651 -7.94 1.89 -38.28
N LYS A 652 -8.73 0.81 -38.39
CA LYS A 652 -9.29 0.31 -39.63
C LYS A 652 -10.81 0.13 -39.43
N ASP A 653 -11.61 0.83 -40.15
CA ASP A 653 -13.06 0.96 -39.91
C ASP A 653 -13.38 1.38 -38.48
N SER A 654 -14.06 0.57 -37.68
CA SER A 654 -14.33 0.84 -36.25
C SER A 654 -13.31 0.23 -35.31
N ASN A 655 -12.44 -0.69 -35.77
CA ASN A 655 -11.53 -1.49 -34.94
C ASN A 655 -10.11 -0.95 -34.97
N TRP A 656 -9.29 -1.39 -33.98
CA TRP A 656 -7.89 -0.98 -33.86
C TRP A 656 -6.96 -2.18 -33.92
N PHE A 657 -5.85 -2.00 -34.65
CA PHE A 657 -4.90 -3.05 -35.00
C PHE A 657 -3.47 -2.62 -34.73
N LEU A 658 -2.63 -3.59 -34.39
CA LEU A 658 -1.18 -3.44 -34.50
C LEU A 658 -0.78 -3.71 -35.94
N ALA A 659 -0.24 -2.73 -36.62
CA ALA A 659 0.22 -2.83 -37.98
C ALA A 659 1.73 -2.55 -38.06
N SER A 660 2.50 -3.44 -38.69
CA SER A 660 3.92 -3.21 -38.91
C SER A 660 4.12 -2.25 -40.08
N GLU A 661 5.11 -1.39 -39.97
CA GLU A 661 5.48 -0.50 -41.07
C GLU A 661 6.25 -1.24 -42.15
N LYS A 662 6.10 -0.80 -43.40
CA LYS A 662 6.81 -1.35 -44.58
C LYS A 662 8.28 -0.88 -44.65
N ALA A 663 8.96 -0.78 -43.54
CA ALA A 663 10.35 -0.38 -43.42
C ALA A 663 11.01 -1.00 -42.19
N TYR A 664 12.30 -1.26 -42.33
CA TYR A 664 13.07 -1.71 -41.17
C TYR A 664 13.26 -0.62 -40.15
N ARG A 665 13.41 -0.99 -38.88
CA ARG A 665 13.71 -0.08 -37.81
C ARG A 665 15.15 0.44 -37.89
N PRO A 666 15.43 1.70 -37.48
CA PRO A 666 16.72 2.35 -37.71
C PRO A 666 17.91 1.66 -37.02
N GLU A 667 17.68 0.85 -35.96
CA GLU A 667 18.73 0.09 -35.30
C GLU A 667 19.50 -0.79 -36.25
N PHE A 668 18.82 -1.35 -37.27
CA PHE A 668 19.49 -2.10 -38.32
C PHE A 668 20.66 -1.34 -38.95
N GLY A 669 20.45 -0.07 -39.29
CA GLY A 669 21.50 0.77 -39.88
C GLY A 669 22.65 1.05 -38.92
N SER A 670 22.42 1.14 -37.65
CA SER A 670 23.44 1.32 -36.62
C SER A 670 24.26 0.05 -36.41
N TYR A 671 23.62 -1.13 -36.43
CA TYR A 671 24.32 -2.41 -36.42
C TYR A 671 25.21 -2.58 -37.67
N LEU A 672 24.70 -2.26 -38.86
CA LEU A 672 25.47 -2.27 -40.09
C LEU A 672 26.66 -1.30 -40.02
N ALA A 673 26.49 -0.12 -39.43
CA ALA A 673 27.58 0.84 -39.26
C ALA A 673 28.72 0.31 -38.37
N ASN A 674 28.34 -0.34 -37.25
CA ASN A 674 29.29 -0.93 -36.32
C ASN A 674 30.01 -2.12 -36.95
N ALA A 675 29.28 -3.04 -37.65
CA ALA A 675 29.86 -4.17 -38.34
C ALA A 675 30.91 -3.75 -39.41
N ARG A 676 30.55 -2.73 -40.21
CA ARG A 676 31.48 -2.15 -41.16
C ARG A 676 32.69 -1.50 -40.50
N ALA A 677 32.47 -0.74 -39.45
CA ALA A 677 33.52 -0.03 -38.70
C ALA A 677 34.51 -1.03 -38.10
N ALA A 678 34.03 -2.13 -37.48
CA ALA A 678 34.85 -3.17 -36.90
C ALA A 678 35.85 -3.75 -37.92
N ASN A 679 35.40 -3.94 -39.16
CA ASN A 679 36.22 -4.49 -40.23
C ASN A 679 37.17 -3.47 -40.92
N THR A 680 36.86 -2.14 -40.84
CA THR A 680 37.57 -1.15 -41.68
C THR A 680 38.40 -0.13 -40.93
N LEU A 681 38.16 0.08 -39.61
CA LEU A 681 38.76 1.16 -38.82
C LEU A 681 40.31 1.13 -38.85
N PHE A 682 40.90 -0.06 -38.71
CA PHE A 682 42.36 -0.21 -38.64
C PHE A 682 43.03 -0.51 -39.97
N HIS A 683 42.32 -0.44 -41.11
CA HIS A 683 42.94 -0.66 -42.43
C HIS A 683 44.12 0.29 -42.65
N THR A 684 45.19 -0.26 -43.24
CA THR A 684 46.38 0.49 -43.50
C THR A 684 47.02 0.05 -44.82
N ARG A 685 47.73 0.96 -45.44
CA ARG A 685 48.55 0.73 -46.61
C ARG A 685 50.01 1.02 -46.28
N LEU A 686 50.93 0.60 -47.11
CA LEU A 686 52.34 0.87 -46.91
C LEU A 686 52.63 2.39 -46.73
N HIS A 687 52.08 3.21 -47.57
CA HIS A 687 52.30 4.67 -47.55
C HIS A 687 51.62 5.35 -46.36
N ASP A 688 50.61 4.74 -45.81
CA ASP A 688 49.89 5.29 -44.64
C ASP A 688 50.63 5.05 -43.31
N ARG A 689 51.65 4.15 -43.30
CA ARG A 689 52.46 3.81 -42.11
C ARG A 689 53.85 4.38 -42.15
N LEU A 690 54.48 4.24 -43.32
CA LEU A 690 55.91 4.48 -43.45
C LEU A 690 56.24 5.85 -44.10
N GLY A 691 55.22 6.60 -44.55
CA GLY A 691 55.46 7.84 -45.31
C GLY A 691 56.21 7.56 -46.64
N GLU A 692 57.21 8.31 -46.93
CA GLU A 692 58.05 8.12 -48.10
C GLU A 692 58.78 6.77 -48.01
N THR A 693 58.54 5.87 -48.96
CA THR A 693 59.08 4.51 -48.98
C THR A 693 60.52 4.44 -49.61
N GLN A 694 60.93 5.48 -50.27
CA GLN A 694 62.22 5.49 -51.00
C GLN A 694 63.33 6.16 -50.21
N TYR A 695 63.22 6.26 -48.93
CA TYR A 695 64.18 6.98 -48.13
C TYR A 695 65.48 6.22 -47.87
N THR A 696 66.59 6.89 -48.00
CA THR A 696 67.90 6.33 -47.75
C THR A 696 68.33 6.36 -46.31
N ASP A 697 68.13 5.29 -45.68
CA ASP A 697 68.79 5.04 -44.42
C ASP A 697 70.21 4.62 -44.55
N ARG A 698 71.14 5.24 -43.89
CA ARG A 698 72.53 4.79 -43.84
C ARG A 698 72.59 3.58 -42.88
N LEU A 699 72.74 2.38 -43.47
CA LEU A 699 72.87 1.15 -42.71
C LEU A 699 74.17 1.15 -41.92
N THR A 700 73.99 1.23 -40.59
CA THR A 700 74.99 0.87 -39.60
C THR A 700 74.75 -0.56 -39.12
N GLY A 701 74.95 -1.57 -39.84
CA GLY A 701 74.97 -2.96 -39.42
C GLY A 701 74.41 -3.56 -38.13
N GLU A 702 73.75 -2.75 -37.30
CA GLU A 702 73.15 -3.16 -35.99
C GLU A 702 71.65 -3.30 -36.09
N GLN A 703 71.10 -4.40 -35.64
CA GLN A 703 69.65 -4.65 -35.48
C GLN A 703 69.15 -3.91 -34.26
N LYS A 704 68.59 -2.72 -34.46
CA LYS A 704 67.93 -1.92 -33.39
C LYS A 704 66.54 -1.44 -33.90
N VAL A 705 65.62 -1.10 -32.96
CA VAL A 705 64.38 -0.34 -33.31
C VAL A 705 64.81 0.92 -34.03
N THR A 706 64.49 1.05 -35.27
CA THR A 706 65.07 2.05 -36.14
C THR A 706 64.13 3.22 -36.42
N SER A 707 62.83 3.08 -36.24
CA SER A 707 61.86 4.13 -36.46
C SER A 707 60.61 3.94 -35.66
N LEU A 708 60.00 5.06 -35.28
CA LEU A 708 58.66 5.10 -34.68
C LEU A 708 57.77 5.97 -35.57
N TRP A 709 56.57 5.46 -35.87
CA TRP A 709 55.58 6.22 -36.62
C TRP A 709 54.26 6.27 -35.87
N MET A 710 53.52 7.37 -36.07
CA MET A 710 52.17 7.57 -35.55
C MET A 710 51.32 8.22 -36.63
N ARG A 711 50.04 7.78 -36.72
CA ARG A 711 49.07 8.40 -37.60
C ARG A 711 47.75 8.65 -36.94
N HIS A 712 47.08 9.72 -37.31
CA HIS A 712 45.75 10.09 -36.95
C HIS A 712 44.86 10.14 -38.18
N ILE A 713 43.65 9.58 -38.07
CA ILE A 713 42.69 9.56 -39.16
C ILE A 713 41.38 10.08 -38.62
N GLY A 714 40.81 11.10 -39.27
CA GLY A 714 39.47 11.54 -39.14
C GLY A 714 38.65 11.18 -40.38
N GLY A 715 37.45 10.70 -40.23
CA GLY A 715 36.65 10.32 -41.40
C GLY A 715 35.15 10.51 -41.19
N HIS A 716 34.45 10.73 -42.29
CA HIS A 716 33.00 10.80 -42.36
C HIS A 716 32.49 9.93 -43.50
N ASN A 717 31.54 9.02 -43.15
CA ASN A 717 30.94 8.17 -44.16
C ASN A 717 29.43 8.25 -44.18
N ARG A 718 28.81 7.91 -45.31
CA ARG A 718 27.36 7.85 -45.51
C ARG A 718 27.04 6.64 -46.38
N PHE A 719 25.95 5.96 -45.98
CA PHE A 719 25.41 4.86 -46.79
C PHE A 719 23.89 4.68 -46.58
N ARG A 720 23.31 3.84 -47.40
CA ARG A 720 21.93 3.36 -47.30
C ARG A 720 21.94 1.86 -47.13
N ASP A 721 20.87 1.34 -46.50
CA ASP A 721 20.58 -0.08 -46.45
C ASP A 721 20.01 -0.62 -47.78
N ALA A 722 19.82 -1.92 -47.87
CA ALA A 722 19.25 -2.59 -49.05
C ALA A 722 17.83 -2.15 -49.36
N SER A 723 17.03 -1.72 -48.37
CA SER A 723 15.68 -1.18 -48.57
C SER A 723 15.68 0.25 -49.15
N GLY A 724 16.80 0.95 -49.06
CA GLY A 724 16.96 2.35 -49.45
C GLY A 724 16.24 3.35 -48.49
N LYS A 725 15.63 2.87 -47.42
CA LYS A 725 14.83 3.68 -46.49
C LYS A 725 15.59 4.08 -45.24
N LEU A 726 16.62 3.35 -44.85
CA LEU A 726 17.53 3.70 -43.77
C LEU A 726 18.73 4.49 -44.31
N HIS A 727 18.96 5.64 -43.74
CA HIS A 727 20.07 6.52 -44.04
C HIS A 727 21.00 6.60 -42.82
N THR A 728 22.23 6.12 -42.99
CA THR A 728 23.24 6.10 -41.96
C THR A 728 24.39 7.04 -42.31
N GLN A 729 24.86 7.81 -41.36
CA GLN A 729 26.11 8.58 -41.46
C GLN A 729 26.92 8.33 -40.18
N SER A 730 28.25 8.31 -40.36
CA SER A 730 29.14 8.10 -39.21
C SER A 730 30.38 8.96 -39.27
N ASN A 731 30.95 9.26 -38.11
CA ASN A 731 32.22 9.95 -37.91
C ASN A 731 33.16 8.99 -37.16
N ARG A 732 34.38 8.89 -37.66
CA ARG A 732 35.42 8.03 -37.05
C ARG A 732 36.68 8.79 -36.73
N TYR A 733 37.33 8.32 -35.68
CA TYR A 733 38.67 8.76 -35.33
C TYR A 733 39.53 7.50 -35.10
N VAL A 734 40.72 7.50 -35.67
CA VAL A 734 41.68 6.40 -35.51
C VAL A 734 43.05 6.98 -35.20
N MET A 735 43.68 6.41 -34.19
CA MET A 735 45.08 6.66 -33.88
C MET A 735 45.83 5.31 -33.97
N GLN A 736 46.87 5.25 -34.77
CA GLN A 736 47.75 4.07 -34.83
C GLN A 736 49.18 4.51 -34.64
N LEU A 737 49.95 3.70 -33.96
CA LEU A 737 51.38 3.89 -33.77
C LEU A 737 52.10 2.55 -34.03
N GLY A 738 53.31 2.62 -34.45
CA GLY A 738 54.12 1.44 -34.67
C GLY A 738 55.56 1.83 -34.96
N GLY A 739 56.39 0.80 -35.12
CA GLY A 739 57.80 1.00 -35.39
C GLY A 739 58.46 -0.29 -35.89
N ASP A 740 59.55 -0.07 -36.62
CA ASP A 740 60.38 -1.19 -37.06
C ASP A 740 61.20 -1.76 -35.88
N ILE A 741 61.08 -3.05 -35.68
CA ILE A 741 61.88 -3.81 -34.68
C ILE A 741 63.11 -4.44 -35.32
N ALA A 742 63.11 -4.63 -36.62
CA ALA A 742 64.25 -5.14 -37.37
C ALA A 742 64.26 -4.63 -38.82
N GLN A 743 65.44 -4.30 -39.30
CA GLN A 743 65.67 -3.96 -40.71
C GLN A 743 66.97 -4.68 -41.20
N TRP A 744 66.90 -5.23 -42.39
CA TRP A 744 68.06 -5.91 -42.97
C TRP A 744 68.07 -5.89 -44.52
N SER A 745 69.24 -6.17 -45.18
CA SER A 745 69.37 -6.31 -46.60
C SER A 745 70.10 -7.63 -46.87
N ARG A 746 69.72 -8.32 -47.95
CA ARG A 746 70.35 -9.56 -48.37
C ARG A 746 71.46 -9.36 -49.47
N ASN A 747 71.30 -8.37 -50.35
CA ASN A 747 72.15 -8.14 -51.50
C ASN A 747 72.67 -6.71 -51.52
N GLY A 748 72.48 -5.88 -50.49
CA GLY A 748 72.93 -4.50 -50.45
C GLY A 748 72.06 -3.49 -51.24
N LEU A 749 71.10 -4.00 -52.02
CA LEU A 749 70.17 -3.23 -52.85
C LEU A 749 68.74 -3.28 -52.27
N ASP A 750 68.38 -4.47 -51.80
CA ASP A 750 67.06 -4.68 -51.18
C ASP A 750 67.01 -4.24 -49.74
N ARG A 751 65.77 -4.08 -49.22
CA ARG A 751 65.53 -3.84 -47.78
C ARG A 751 64.30 -4.53 -47.32
N TRP A 752 64.45 -5.14 -46.14
CA TRP A 752 63.40 -5.76 -45.37
C TRP A 752 63.13 -4.97 -44.09
N HIS A 753 61.84 -4.77 -43.75
CA HIS A 753 61.39 -4.20 -42.52
C HIS A 753 60.52 -5.23 -41.85
N LEU A 754 60.61 -5.36 -40.54
CA LEU A 754 59.69 -6.07 -39.68
C LEU A 754 59.33 -5.14 -38.54
N GLY A 755 58.04 -4.95 -38.25
CA GLY A 755 57.60 -4.04 -37.21
C GLY A 755 56.34 -4.49 -36.47
N LEU A 756 56.12 -3.81 -35.39
CA LEU A 756 54.93 -3.92 -34.56
C LEU A 756 54.06 -2.68 -34.74
N MET A 757 52.76 -2.86 -34.62
CA MET A 757 51.80 -1.74 -34.58
C MET A 757 50.64 -2.00 -33.66
N THR A 758 50.11 -0.94 -33.10
CA THR A 758 48.92 -0.92 -32.26
C THR A 758 48.04 0.28 -32.60
N GLY A 759 46.78 0.22 -32.25
CA GLY A 759 45.86 1.30 -32.55
C GLY A 759 44.71 1.39 -31.59
N TYR A 760 44.16 2.56 -31.52
CA TYR A 760 42.88 2.89 -30.90
C TYR A 760 41.97 3.52 -31.95
N ALA A 761 40.70 3.13 -31.94
CA ALA A 761 39.72 3.74 -32.85
C ALA A 761 38.37 3.85 -32.22
N ASN A 762 37.61 4.83 -32.64
CA ASN A 762 36.18 4.94 -32.38
C ASN A 762 35.40 5.35 -33.63
N ASN A 763 34.14 4.96 -33.69
CA ASN A 763 33.20 5.43 -34.71
C ASN A 763 31.84 5.62 -34.11
N GLN A 764 31.21 6.77 -34.40
CA GLN A 764 29.87 7.13 -33.99
C GLN A 764 28.99 7.25 -35.22
N SER A 765 27.89 6.52 -35.23
CA SER A 765 26.94 6.52 -36.32
C SER A 765 25.55 7.02 -35.88
N ARG A 766 24.81 7.57 -36.81
CA ARG A 766 23.42 7.93 -36.69
C ARG A 766 22.64 7.44 -37.90
N THR A 767 21.60 6.67 -37.61
CA THR A 767 20.68 6.16 -38.62
C THR A 767 19.33 6.86 -38.48
N HIS A 768 18.75 7.25 -39.60
CA HIS A 768 17.42 7.83 -39.69
C HIS A 768 16.56 6.97 -40.63
N SER A 769 15.39 6.58 -40.18
CA SER A 769 14.38 5.92 -41.03
C SER A 769 13.48 6.95 -41.68
N LYS A 770 13.42 6.96 -43.00
CA LYS A 770 12.52 7.85 -43.76
C LYS A 770 11.04 7.46 -43.68
N ALA A 771 10.77 6.24 -43.27
CA ALA A 771 9.40 5.72 -43.26
C ALA A 771 8.63 6.17 -42.01
N ASN A 772 9.27 6.08 -40.82
CA ASN A 772 8.63 6.35 -39.52
C ASN A 772 9.27 7.50 -38.73
N GLY A 773 10.34 8.10 -39.25
CA GLY A 773 11.02 9.22 -38.62
C GLY A 773 11.88 8.86 -37.42
N TYR A 774 11.89 7.61 -36.97
CA TYR A 774 12.72 7.17 -35.85
C TYR A 774 14.20 7.23 -36.19
N THR A 775 15.03 7.38 -35.15
CA THR A 775 16.48 7.42 -35.25
C THR A 775 17.12 6.39 -34.33
N SER A 776 18.29 5.93 -34.71
CA SER A 776 19.16 5.17 -33.83
C SER A 776 20.59 5.67 -33.89
N ARG A 777 21.37 5.34 -32.89
CA ARG A 777 22.79 5.66 -32.76
C ARG A 777 23.57 4.37 -32.54
N GLY A 778 24.67 4.23 -33.27
CA GLY A 778 25.66 3.19 -33.07
C GLY A 778 26.99 3.82 -32.64
N ASP A 779 27.61 3.24 -31.63
CA ASP A 779 28.93 3.61 -31.15
C ASP A 779 29.79 2.36 -31.09
N ILE A 780 31.02 2.43 -31.61
CA ILE A 780 32.03 1.38 -31.54
C ILE A 780 33.35 2.01 -31.17
N ASN A 781 34.05 1.43 -30.24
CA ASN A 781 35.41 1.80 -29.87
C ASN A 781 36.23 0.54 -29.61
N GLY A 782 37.53 0.60 -29.89
CA GLY A 782 38.35 -0.57 -29.67
C GLY A 782 39.82 -0.34 -30.01
N TYR A 783 40.53 -1.43 -29.93
CA TYR A 783 41.97 -1.44 -30.03
C TYR A 783 42.41 -2.50 -31.04
N SER A 784 43.64 -2.36 -31.53
CA SER A 784 44.29 -3.36 -32.37
C SER A 784 45.74 -3.54 -31.99
N VAL A 785 46.26 -4.77 -32.23
CA VAL A 785 47.67 -5.04 -32.09
C VAL A 785 48.08 -5.97 -33.24
N GLY A 786 49.26 -5.78 -33.82
CA GLY A 786 49.71 -6.67 -34.88
C GLY A 786 51.12 -6.39 -35.36
N LEU A 787 51.43 -7.08 -36.43
CA LEU A 787 52.74 -7.11 -37.06
C LEU A 787 52.65 -6.63 -38.53
N TYR A 788 53.71 -6.06 -39.01
CA TYR A 788 53.89 -5.85 -40.45
C TYR A 788 55.30 -6.22 -40.94
N GLY A 789 55.39 -6.60 -42.21
CA GLY A 789 56.62 -6.87 -42.87
C GLY A 789 56.64 -6.26 -44.28
N THR A 790 57.70 -5.52 -44.61
CA THR A 790 57.84 -4.84 -45.92
C THR A 790 59.14 -5.20 -46.55
N TRP A 791 59.11 -5.44 -47.85
CA TRP A 791 60.27 -5.66 -48.66
C TRP A 791 60.29 -4.71 -49.84
N TYR A 792 61.47 -4.10 -50.11
CA TYR A 792 61.77 -3.27 -51.25
C TYR A 792 62.89 -3.90 -52.08
N ALA A 793 62.76 -4.01 -53.46
CA ALA A 793 63.71 -4.62 -54.36
C ALA A 793 64.95 -3.76 -54.56
N ASN A 794 64.82 -2.43 -54.63
CA ASN A 794 65.92 -1.47 -54.85
C ASN A 794 65.71 -0.19 -54.07
N GLN A 795 66.33 -0.06 -52.93
CA GLN A 795 66.27 1.09 -52.12
C GLN A 795 67.20 2.21 -52.51
N LYS A 796 68.32 1.88 -53.18
CA LYS A 796 69.35 2.85 -53.56
C LYS A 796 68.93 3.74 -54.72
N GLU A 797 68.21 3.16 -55.71
CA GLU A 797 67.76 3.93 -56.89
C GLU A 797 66.31 4.31 -56.84
N LYS A 798 65.61 3.96 -55.76
CA LYS A 798 64.17 4.31 -55.49
C LYS A 798 63.20 3.77 -56.54
N THR A 799 63.60 2.65 -57.27
CA THR A 799 62.84 2.00 -58.33
C THR A 799 62.59 0.55 -57.94
N GLY A 800 61.63 -0.09 -58.61
CA GLY A 800 61.42 -1.51 -58.51
C GLY A 800 60.20 -1.97 -57.71
N ALA A 801 60.13 -3.24 -57.48
CA ALA A 801 58.99 -3.86 -56.78
C ALA A 801 59.09 -3.69 -55.28
N TYR A 802 57.95 -3.70 -54.66
CA TYR A 802 57.82 -3.83 -53.22
C TYR A 802 56.72 -4.82 -52.89
N VAL A 803 56.81 -5.39 -51.70
CA VAL A 803 55.78 -6.26 -51.11
C VAL A 803 55.62 -5.83 -49.64
N ASP A 804 54.38 -5.60 -49.25
CA ASP A 804 54.03 -5.27 -47.89
C ASP A 804 52.92 -6.20 -47.41
N ALA A 805 53.06 -6.74 -46.20
CA ALA A 805 52.08 -7.60 -45.56
C ALA A 805 51.91 -7.18 -44.10
N TRP A 806 50.68 -7.21 -43.64
CA TRP A 806 50.39 -6.95 -42.22
C TRP A 806 49.22 -7.80 -41.75
N MET A 807 49.14 -8.01 -40.41
CA MET A 807 48.09 -8.70 -39.72
C MET A 807 47.84 -8.02 -38.39
N LEU A 808 46.56 -7.79 -38.08
CA LEU A 808 46.08 -7.17 -36.85
C LEU A 808 45.05 -8.10 -36.21
N TYR A 809 45.14 -8.24 -34.91
CA TYR A 809 44.03 -8.69 -34.08
C TYR A 809 43.34 -7.46 -33.51
N ASN A 810 42.00 -7.44 -33.63
CA ASN A 810 41.16 -6.30 -33.27
C ASN A 810 40.14 -6.74 -32.26
N TRP A 811 39.82 -5.85 -31.30
CA TRP A 811 38.71 -6.06 -30.35
C TRP A 811 38.01 -4.75 -30.09
N PHE A 812 36.66 -4.80 -30.01
CA PHE A 812 35.79 -3.66 -29.97
C PHE A 812 34.66 -3.85 -28.97
N ASP A 813 34.32 -2.76 -28.31
CA ASP A 813 33.07 -2.58 -27.56
C ASP A 813 32.08 -1.84 -28.46
N ASN A 814 30.90 -2.43 -28.61
CA ASN A 814 29.83 -1.92 -29.44
C ASN A 814 28.64 -1.53 -28.63
N GLN A 815 27.97 -0.48 -29.07
CA GLN A 815 26.71 -0.03 -28.47
C GLN A 815 25.76 0.42 -29.58
N VAL A 816 24.46 0.04 -29.43
CA VAL A 816 23.37 0.52 -30.27
C VAL A 816 22.25 1.04 -29.38
N THR A 817 21.80 2.27 -29.63
CA THR A 817 20.72 2.93 -28.91
C THR A 817 19.64 3.37 -29.88
N GLY A 818 18.47 2.76 -29.80
CA GLY A 818 17.30 3.17 -30.55
C GLY A 818 16.54 4.27 -29.83
N GLN A 819 15.87 5.14 -30.58
CA GLN A 819 14.99 6.16 -29.99
C GLN A 819 13.89 5.48 -29.20
N ASN A 820 13.75 5.83 -27.88
CA ASN A 820 12.79 5.26 -26.94
C ASN A 820 12.94 3.73 -26.75
N LEU A 821 14.14 3.21 -26.90
CA LEU A 821 14.48 1.81 -26.62
C LEU A 821 15.67 1.74 -25.65
N ALA A 822 15.85 0.59 -25.04
CA ALA A 822 17.03 0.31 -24.24
C ALA A 822 18.30 0.35 -25.09
N THR A 823 19.43 0.62 -24.44
CA THR A 823 20.74 0.57 -25.07
C THR A 823 21.26 -0.85 -25.04
N GLU A 824 21.62 -1.36 -26.21
CA GLU A 824 22.21 -2.69 -26.39
C GLU A 824 23.73 -2.60 -26.45
N LYS A 825 24.43 -3.53 -25.80
CA LYS A 825 25.89 -3.60 -25.76
C LYS A 825 26.36 -5.01 -26.12
N TYR A 826 27.40 -5.09 -26.96
CA TYR A 826 27.97 -6.35 -27.38
C TYR A 826 29.43 -6.17 -27.79
N HIS A 827 30.21 -7.25 -27.90
CA HIS A 827 31.61 -7.19 -28.28
C HIS A 827 31.80 -7.65 -29.73
N ALA A 828 32.94 -7.28 -30.30
CA ALA A 828 33.37 -7.81 -31.59
C ALA A 828 34.89 -7.99 -31.57
N ASP A 829 35.36 -9.09 -32.10
CA ASP A 829 36.78 -9.32 -32.24
C ASP A 829 37.10 -10.14 -33.49
N GLY A 830 38.36 -10.11 -33.88
CA GLY A 830 38.81 -10.87 -35.03
C GLY A 830 40.06 -10.34 -35.69
N ILE A 831 40.35 -10.93 -36.82
CA ILE A 831 41.61 -10.69 -37.56
C ILE A 831 41.34 -9.90 -38.84
N THR A 832 42.21 -8.90 -39.10
CA THR A 832 42.34 -8.29 -40.41
C THR A 832 43.78 -8.46 -40.87
N ALA A 833 43.96 -8.83 -42.16
CA ALA A 833 45.28 -9.02 -42.75
C ALA A 833 45.33 -8.53 -44.19
N ALA A 834 46.45 -8.00 -44.64
CA ALA A 834 46.58 -7.56 -46.02
C ALA A 834 47.93 -7.92 -46.60
N LEU A 835 47.91 -8.07 -47.92
CA LEU A 835 49.09 -8.18 -48.79
C LEU A 835 49.00 -7.11 -49.88
N GLU A 836 49.98 -6.22 -49.95
CA GLU A 836 50.12 -5.17 -50.96
C GLU A 836 51.38 -5.42 -51.76
N THR A 837 51.30 -5.25 -53.04
CA THR A 837 52.46 -5.23 -53.92
C THR A 837 52.33 -4.16 -54.95
N GLY A 838 53.47 -3.62 -55.40
CA GLY A 838 53.50 -2.59 -56.43
C GLY A 838 54.88 -2.47 -57.03
N TYR A 839 54.96 -1.64 -58.06
CA TYR A 839 56.18 -1.33 -58.73
C TYR A 839 56.33 0.15 -58.95
N THR A 840 57.53 0.70 -58.67
CA THR A 840 57.80 2.17 -58.77
C THR A 840 58.65 2.40 -60.02
N PHE A 841 58.10 3.24 -60.94
CA PHE A 841 58.78 3.65 -62.18
C PHE A 841 59.17 5.15 -62.10
N GLN A 842 60.42 5.49 -62.39
CA GLN A 842 60.72 6.90 -62.60
C GLN A 842 60.28 7.25 -64.04
N THR A 843 59.39 8.20 -64.22
CA THR A 843 58.80 8.59 -65.52
C THR A 843 59.48 9.80 -66.12
N GLY A 844 60.20 10.58 -65.29
CA GLY A 844 60.92 11.73 -65.80
C GLY A 844 61.63 12.47 -64.65
N GLU A 845 62.44 13.49 -65.08
CA GLU A 845 63.18 14.38 -64.22
C GLU A 845 63.06 15.82 -64.74
N SER A 846 63.03 16.80 -63.87
CA SER A 846 63.02 18.23 -64.28
C SER A 846 64.37 18.60 -64.89
N ARG A 847 64.43 19.68 -65.74
CA ARG A 847 65.64 20.10 -66.43
C ARG A 847 66.74 20.52 -65.45
N ASP A 848 66.45 20.90 -64.27
CA ASP A 848 67.33 21.31 -63.20
C ASP A 848 67.78 20.15 -62.30
N GLY A 849 67.30 18.92 -62.57
CA GLY A 849 67.64 17.68 -61.82
C GLY A 849 67.05 17.64 -60.37
N ARG A 850 66.28 18.63 -59.99
CA ARG A 850 65.78 18.77 -58.61
C ARG A 850 64.47 18.09 -58.32
N THR A 851 63.65 17.81 -59.34
CA THR A 851 62.35 17.17 -59.20
C THR A 851 62.30 15.92 -60.09
N ARG A 852 61.92 14.79 -59.48
CA ARG A 852 61.70 13.52 -60.17
C ARG A 852 60.24 13.18 -60.17
N TYR A 853 59.75 12.59 -61.24
CA TYR A 853 58.36 12.17 -61.40
C TYR A 853 58.24 10.66 -61.33
N TRP A 854 57.26 10.17 -60.58
CA TRP A 854 57.12 8.77 -60.31
C TRP A 854 55.73 8.27 -60.62
N LEU A 855 55.60 7.04 -61.06
CA LEU A 855 54.34 6.33 -61.27
C LEU A 855 54.45 4.99 -60.55
N GLN A 856 53.43 4.65 -59.76
CA GLN A 856 53.39 3.49 -58.91
C GLN A 856 52.06 2.74 -59.07
N PRO A 857 51.87 1.80 -59.98
CA PRO A 857 50.78 0.86 -59.96
C PRO A 857 50.92 -0.07 -58.75
N LYS A 858 49.76 -0.42 -58.09
CA LYS A 858 49.76 -1.28 -56.95
C LYS A 858 48.45 -2.05 -56.82
N ILE A 859 48.52 -3.17 -56.15
CA ILE A 859 47.37 -4.00 -55.75
C ILE A 859 47.52 -4.36 -54.31
N GLN A 860 46.38 -4.23 -53.55
CA GLN A 860 46.30 -4.71 -52.21
C GLN A 860 45.09 -5.65 -52.06
N LEU A 861 45.30 -6.77 -51.40
CA LEU A 861 44.30 -7.70 -50.99
C LEU A 861 44.20 -7.63 -49.48
N THR A 862 43.00 -7.35 -48.95
CA THR A 862 42.75 -7.24 -47.50
C THR A 862 41.66 -8.23 -47.12
N TRP A 863 42.01 -9.18 -46.27
CA TRP A 863 41.09 -10.10 -45.64
C TRP A 863 40.55 -9.46 -44.33
N MET A 864 39.24 -9.47 -44.16
CA MET A 864 38.53 -8.88 -43.03
C MET A 864 37.63 -9.93 -42.41
N ASP A 865 37.88 -10.28 -41.15
CA ASP A 865 37.08 -11.27 -40.39
C ASP A 865 37.02 -10.87 -38.92
N VAL A 866 36.44 -9.69 -38.69
CA VAL A 866 36.06 -9.23 -37.35
C VAL A 866 34.58 -9.46 -37.21
N GLN A 867 34.20 -10.30 -36.25
CA GLN A 867 32.84 -10.72 -36.04
C GLN A 867 32.33 -10.15 -34.71
N ALA A 868 31.09 -9.71 -34.72
CA ALA A 868 30.38 -9.30 -33.50
C ALA A 868 29.69 -10.50 -32.87
N ASP A 869 29.63 -10.51 -31.53
CA ASP A 869 28.88 -11.51 -30.77
C ASP A 869 27.39 -11.47 -31.12
N ASP A 870 26.81 -12.64 -31.29
CA ASP A 870 25.38 -12.79 -31.37
C ASP A 870 24.76 -12.43 -30.02
N HIS A 871 23.70 -11.64 -30.03
CA HIS A 871 23.03 -11.22 -28.78
C HIS A 871 21.53 -11.07 -28.95
N ILE A 872 20.83 -11.03 -27.81
CA ILE A 872 19.40 -10.79 -27.74
C ILE A 872 19.20 -9.40 -27.12
N GLU A 873 18.53 -8.53 -27.86
CA GLU A 873 18.13 -7.22 -27.38
C GLU A 873 17.12 -7.31 -26.21
N ASN A 874 17.02 -6.28 -25.40
CA ASN A 874 16.06 -6.21 -24.29
C ASN A 874 14.59 -6.43 -24.73
N ASN A 875 14.27 -6.15 -25.97
CA ASN A 875 12.94 -6.39 -26.56
C ASN A 875 12.75 -7.83 -27.11
N GLY A 876 13.74 -8.71 -26.92
CA GLY A 876 13.71 -10.11 -27.38
C GLY A 876 14.18 -10.35 -28.82
N THR A 877 14.65 -9.32 -29.54
CA THR A 877 15.16 -9.49 -30.91
C THR A 877 16.53 -10.13 -30.89
N HIS A 878 16.72 -11.23 -31.63
CA HIS A 878 18.02 -11.89 -31.85
C HIS A 878 18.77 -11.21 -32.98
N VAL A 879 19.92 -10.64 -32.67
CA VAL A 879 20.81 -9.95 -33.63
C VAL A 879 22.03 -10.83 -33.89
N VAL A 880 22.27 -11.11 -35.17
CA VAL A 880 23.38 -11.95 -35.64
C VAL A 880 24.19 -11.17 -36.66
N ASN A 881 25.52 -11.19 -36.51
CA ASN A 881 26.42 -10.71 -37.57
C ASN A 881 26.52 -11.75 -38.66
N ASN A 882 26.05 -11.42 -39.86
CA ASN A 882 26.01 -12.33 -41.00
C ASN A 882 27.19 -12.14 -41.97
N THR A 883 28.23 -11.41 -41.57
CA THR A 883 29.41 -11.13 -42.41
C THR A 883 30.50 -12.15 -42.11
N ASN A 884 30.58 -13.22 -42.91
CA ASN A 884 31.63 -14.24 -42.79
C ASN A 884 32.74 -13.91 -43.77
N GLY A 885 33.87 -13.37 -43.31
CA GLY A 885 35.08 -13.06 -44.05
C GLY A 885 34.84 -12.27 -45.34
N ASN A 886 35.43 -11.12 -45.48
CA ASN A 886 35.33 -10.31 -46.68
C ASN A 886 36.74 -10.08 -47.26
N LEU A 887 36.90 -10.35 -48.56
CA LEU A 887 38.15 -10.02 -49.27
C LEU A 887 37.93 -8.71 -50.02
N GLN A 888 38.67 -7.69 -49.61
CA GLN A 888 38.74 -6.44 -50.35
C GLN A 888 39.95 -6.43 -51.28
N THR A 889 39.69 -6.20 -52.56
CA THR A 889 40.72 -5.98 -53.59
C THR A 889 40.80 -4.49 -53.87
N ARG A 890 41.95 -3.92 -53.79
CA ARG A 890 42.24 -2.52 -54.20
C ARG A 890 43.24 -2.49 -55.30
N LEU A 891 42.86 -2.00 -56.50
CA LEU A 891 43.75 -1.70 -57.62
C LEU A 891 43.96 -0.18 -57.65
N GLY A 892 45.24 0.25 -57.65
CA GLY A 892 45.54 1.65 -57.52
C GLY A 892 46.75 2.06 -58.37
N MET A 893 46.73 3.36 -58.65
CA MET A 893 47.86 4.00 -59.34
C MET A 893 48.19 5.32 -58.63
N LYS A 894 49.40 5.44 -58.11
CA LYS A 894 49.89 6.67 -57.43
C LYS A 894 50.87 7.36 -58.43
N PHE A 895 50.60 8.64 -58.72
CA PHE A 895 51.50 9.56 -59.33
C PHE A 895 51.99 10.52 -58.27
N TYR A 896 53.34 10.73 -58.26
CA TYR A 896 53.91 11.65 -57.30
C TYR A 896 55.15 12.31 -57.88
N GLN A 897 55.43 13.51 -57.42
CA GLN A 897 56.68 14.18 -57.71
C GLN A 897 57.48 14.32 -56.41
N GLN A 898 58.80 14.10 -56.51
CA GLN A 898 59.71 14.23 -55.40
C GLN A 898 60.77 15.30 -55.72
N GLY A 899 60.93 16.25 -54.87
CA GLY A 899 61.91 17.33 -55.07
C GLY A 899 62.08 18.19 -53.84
N ASN A 900 63.05 19.12 -53.96
CA ASN A 900 63.33 20.16 -52.99
C ASN A 900 63.27 21.54 -53.60
N HIS A 901 62.96 22.55 -52.82
CA HIS A 901 63.05 23.94 -53.24
C HIS A 901 64.52 24.38 -53.23
N ILE A 902 64.89 25.36 -54.12
CA ILE A 902 66.24 25.90 -54.21
C ILE A 902 66.86 26.37 -52.91
N SER A 903 66.08 26.89 -52.02
CA SER A 903 66.44 27.29 -50.64
C SER A 903 66.76 26.14 -49.69
N ASP A 904 66.47 24.92 -50.08
CA ASP A 904 66.72 23.70 -49.32
C ASP A 904 67.83 22.82 -49.91
N GLU A 905 68.56 23.39 -50.90
CA GLU A 905 69.68 22.72 -51.51
C GLU A 905 70.79 22.47 -50.45
N GLY A 906 71.29 21.22 -50.42
CA GLY A 906 72.24 20.80 -49.38
C GLY A 906 71.64 20.49 -47.99
N LYS A 907 70.27 20.60 -47.82
CA LYS A 907 69.55 20.16 -46.64
C LYS A 907 68.81 18.84 -46.94
N ASP A 908 68.78 17.97 -45.97
CA ASP A 908 67.98 16.69 -46.06
C ASP A 908 66.48 16.98 -46.03
N ARG A 909 65.97 17.85 -46.92
CA ARG A 909 64.55 18.18 -47.05
C ARG A 909 64.04 17.81 -48.43
N THR A 910 62.92 17.01 -48.46
CA THR A 910 62.24 16.69 -49.70
C THR A 910 60.73 16.75 -49.47
N PHE A 911 60.01 17.21 -50.51
CA PHE A 911 58.55 17.21 -50.49
C PHE A 911 58.04 16.36 -51.65
N GLN A 912 56.99 15.56 -51.38
CA GLN A 912 56.39 14.66 -52.29
C GLN A 912 54.90 14.82 -52.37
N PRO A 913 54.39 15.81 -53.14
CA PRO A 913 52.95 15.85 -53.41
C PRO A 913 52.58 14.65 -54.33
N PHE A 914 51.37 14.11 -54.05
CA PHE A 914 50.88 12.99 -54.80
C PHE A 914 49.40 13.05 -55.07
N ILE A 915 48.98 12.34 -56.14
CA ILE A 915 47.62 12.00 -56.48
C ILE A 915 47.55 10.49 -56.65
N GLU A 916 46.48 9.86 -56.07
CA GLU A 916 46.31 8.43 -56.17
C GLU A 916 44.86 8.13 -56.52
N ALA A 917 44.63 7.31 -57.52
CA ALA A 917 43.30 6.80 -57.86
C ALA A 917 43.23 5.30 -57.60
N ASN A 918 42.21 4.84 -56.97
CA ASN A 918 42.00 3.41 -56.65
C ASN A 918 40.59 2.96 -57.05
N TRP A 919 40.47 1.71 -57.51
CA TRP A 919 39.25 0.97 -57.53
C TRP A 919 39.32 -0.06 -56.44
N ILE A 920 38.24 -0.14 -55.67
CA ILE A 920 38.09 -0.99 -54.48
C ILE A 920 36.91 -1.91 -54.75
N HIS A 921 37.13 -3.21 -54.63
CA HIS A 921 36.08 -4.22 -54.76
C HIS A 921 36.04 -5.09 -53.52
N ASN A 922 34.83 -5.21 -52.93
CA ASN A 922 34.53 -6.10 -51.80
C ASN A 922 33.76 -7.33 -52.29
N THR A 923 34.17 -8.55 -51.87
CA THR A 923 33.46 -9.79 -52.24
C THR A 923 32.04 -9.85 -51.70
N HIS A 924 31.80 -9.26 -50.51
CA HIS A 924 30.50 -9.20 -49.85
C HIS A 924 30.19 -7.79 -49.37
N ASN A 925 28.92 -7.47 -49.26
CA ASN A 925 28.45 -6.30 -48.49
C ASN A 925 28.39 -6.66 -47.02
N ASP A 926 28.72 -5.70 -46.15
CA ASP A 926 28.49 -5.83 -44.71
C ASP A 926 26.99 -6.03 -44.46
N SER A 927 26.63 -7.09 -43.74
CA SER A 927 25.24 -7.49 -43.49
C SER A 927 25.04 -7.93 -42.03
N VAL A 928 23.86 -7.66 -41.51
CA VAL A 928 23.40 -8.06 -40.16
C VAL A 928 22.03 -8.69 -40.31
N MET A 929 21.68 -9.59 -39.42
CA MET A 929 20.38 -10.26 -39.36
C MET A 929 19.67 -9.98 -38.03
N MET A 930 18.40 -9.68 -38.11
CA MET A 930 17.52 -9.51 -36.95
C MET A 930 16.34 -10.48 -37.05
N ASN A 931 16.24 -11.44 -36.12
CA ASN A 931 15.24 -12.52 -36.16
C ASN A 931 15.08 -13.17 -37.54
N GLY A 932 16.21 -13.53 -38.18
CA GLY A 932 16.18 -14.18 -39.47
C GLY A 932 16.04 -13.24 -40.68
N ILE A 933 15.73 -11.97 -40.48
CA ILE A 933 15.66 -10.97 -41.55
C ILE A 933 17.06 -10.38 -41.78
N SER A 934 17.63 -10.58 -42.96
CA SER A 934 18.93 -10.02 -43.31
C SER A 934 18.81 -8.68 -44.00
N ASN A 935 19.69 -7.74 -43.63
CA ASN A 935 19.83 -6.46 -44.29
C ASN A 935 21.33 -6.15 -44.51
N ALA A 936 21.65 -5.39 -45.53
CA ALA A 936 23.02 -5.11 -45.95
C ALA A 936 23.22 -3.65 -46.34
N ILE A 937 24.47 -3.20 -46.32
CA ILE A 937 24.87 -1.90 -46.85
C ILE A 937 24.83 -1.97 -48.38
N THR A 938 24.30 -0.93 -49.03
CA THR A 938 24.34 -0.82 -50.51
C THR A 938 25.41 0.15 -50.97
N GLY A 939 25.95 -0.09 -52.19
CA GLY A 939 26.90 0.82 -52.83
C GLY A 939 28.34 0.73 -52.32
N ALA A 940 28.65 -0.15 -51.38
CA ALA A 940 29.98 -0.33 -50.81
C ALA A 940 30.80 -1.43 -51.47
N ARG A 941 30.21 -2.17 -52.45
CA ARG A 941 30.88 -3.32 -53.10
C ARG A 941 31.93 -2.86 -54.08
N ASP A 942 31.60 -1.92 -54.96
CA ASP A 942 32.49 -1.35 -55.94
C ASP A 942 32.60 0.16 -55.68
N VAL A 943 33.82 0.61 -55.40
CA VAL A 943 34.05 1.99 -54.93
C VAL A 943 35.24 2.58 -55.65
N GLY A 944 35.07 3.77 -56.18
CA GLY A 944 36.14 4.61 -56.66
C GLY A 944 36.73 5.46 -55.57
N GLU A 945 38.05 5.51 -55.44
CA GLU A 945 38.73 6.38 -54.47
C GLU A 945 39.70 7.35 -55.18
N LEU A 946 39.64 8.63 -54.87
CA LEU A 946 40.62 9.60 -55.19
C LEU A 946 41.32 10.13 -53.94
N LYS A 947 42.66 10.06 -53.90
CA LYS A 947 43.44 10.51 -52.76
C LYS A 947 44.43 11.56 -53.14
N LEU A 948 44.52 12.66 -52.43
CA LEU A 948 45.48 13.74 -52.63
C LEU A 948 46.27 13.95 -51.35
N GLY A 949 47.55 14.17 -51.41
CA GLY A 949 48.35 14.37 -50.22
C GLY A 949 49.76 14.89 -50.50
N VAL A 950 50.47 15.10 -49.43
CA VAL A 950 51.87 15.46 -49.41
C VAL A 950 52.60 14.69 -48.35
N GLU A 951 53.77 14.17 -48.73
CA GLU A 951 54.71 13.53 -47.83
C GLU A 951 55.94 14.42 -47.78
N GLY A 952 56.46 14.72 -46.58
CA GLY A 952 57.63 15.66 -46.51
C GLY A 952 58.64 15.15 -45.50
N GLN A 953 59.88 15.06 -45.96
CA GLN A 953 61.00 14.92 -45.09
C GLN A 953 61.42 16.32 -44.59
N ILE A 954 61.39 16.54 -43.29
CA ILE A 954 61.76 17.84 -42.69
C ILE A 954 63.27 17.88 -42.38
N ASN A 955 63.86 16.74 -41.99
CA ASN A 955 65.25 16.54 -41.73
C ASN A 955 65.59 15.05 -41.80
N ALA A 956 66.84 14.68 -41.59
CA ALA A 956 67.32 13.31 -41.67
C ALA A 956 66.57 12.29 -40.79
N ARG A 957 65.87 12.78 -39.73
CA ARG A 957 65.19 11.90 -38.77
C ARG A 957 63.67 12.07 -38.76
N LEU A 958 63.11 13.20 -39.25
CA LEU A 958 61.71 13.53 -39.12
C LEU A 958 61.01 13.60 -40.45
N GLN A 959 59.93 12.82 -40.59
CA GLN A 959 59.00 12.84 -41.73
C GLN A 959 57.61 13.16 -41.26
N LEU A 960 56.89 13.92 -42.06
CA LEU A 960 55.47 14.27 -41.86
C LEU A 960 54.70 13.96 -43.13
N TRP A 961 53.47 13.45 -43.00
CA TRP A 961 52.60 13.32 -44.17
C TRP A 961 51.17 13.66 -43.83
N GLY A 962 50.44 14.10 -44.82
CA GLY A 962 49.04 14.39 -44.72
C GLY A 962 48.32 14.14 -46.04
N ASN A 963 47.10 13.60 -45.97
CA ASN A 963 46.33 13.38 -47.18
C ASN A 963 44.82 13.46 -46.88
N VAL A 964 44.05 13.68 -47.93
CA VAL A 964 42.60 13.59 -47.97
C VAL A 964 42.22 12.57 -49.04
N ALA A 965 41.30 11.64 -48.68
CA ALA A 965 40.75 10.65 -49.59
C ALA A 965 39.23 10.77 -49.65
N GLN A 966 38.68 10.69 -50.86
CA GLN A 966 37.23 10.64 -51.11
C GLN A 966 36.91 9.33 -51.82
N GLN A 967 36.03 8.54 -51.24
CA GLN A 967 35.46 7.34 -51.82
C GLN A 967 34.03 7.61 -52.25
N LEU A 968 33.66 7.10 -53.41
CA LEU A 968 32.32 7.19 -53.96
C LEU A 968 31.93 5.82 -54.53
N GLY A 969 30.74 5.34 -54.14
CA GLY A 969 30.13 4.13 -54.64
C GLY A 969 28.69 4.34 -55.08
N ASP A 970 28.03 3.28 -55.46
CA ASP A 970 26.63 3.33 -55.88
C ASP A 970 25.65 3.69 -54.72
N ASN A 971 24.41 3.94 -55.03
CA ASN A 971 23.33 4.21 -54.08
C ASN A 971 23.63 5.31 -53.05
N GLY A 972 24.57 6.25 -53.39
CA GLY A 972 24.93 7.35 -52.51
C GLY A 972 25.90 6.99 -51.40
N PHE A 973 26.62 5.86 -51.54
CA PHE A 973 27.77 5.53 -50.68
C PHE A 973 28.87 6.60 -50.84
N SER A 974 29.37 7.13 -49.77
CA SER A 974 30.41 8.12 -49.72
C SER A 974 31.24 8.01 -48.45
N ASP A 975 32.56 8.08 -48.57
CA ASP A 975 33.51 8.08 -47.46
C ASP A 975 34.61 9.12 -47.69
N THR A 976 34.67 10.13 -46.80
CA THR A 976 35.72 11.13 -46.82
C THR A 976 36.64 10.95 -45.64
N GLN A 977 37.95 10.91 -45.89
CA GLN A 977 38.93 10.66 -44.85
C GLN A 977 40.09 11.65 -44.94
N GLY A 978 40.51 12.20 -43.81
CA GLY A 978 41.76 12.94 -43.63
C GLY A 978 42.76 12.13 -42.80
N THR A 979 44.00 12.10 -43.20
CA THR A 979 45.08 11.42 -42.48
C THR A 979 46.22 12.39 -42.22
N LEU A 980 46.75 12.38 -41.01
CA LEU A 980 47.99 13.08 -40.63
C LEU A 980 48.93 12.07 -39.96
N GLY A 981 50.22 12.09 -40.31
CA GLY A 981 51.17 11.16 -39.72
C GLY A 981 52.53 11.79 -39.49
N ILE A 982 53.25 11.19 -38.57
CA ILE A 982 54.64 11.53 -38.21
C ILE A 982 55.47 10.28 -38.10
N LYS A 983 56.68 10.29 -38.61
CA LYS A 983 57.68 9.25 -38.42
C LYS A 983 58.98 9.84 -37.94
N TYR A 984 59.57 9.22 -36.94
CA TYR A 984 60.83 9.59 -36.36
C TYR A 984 61.82 8.41 -36.51
N GLN A 985 63.05 8.70 -36.96
CA GLN A 985 64.16 7.76 -37.09
C GLN A 985 65.23 8.08 -36.02
N PHE A 986 65.65 7.09 -35.28
CA PHE A 986 66.64 7.24 -34.20
C PHE A 986 68.08 7.22 -34.67
#